data_ff613f55d0c978038dc453b99e1a3891
#
_entry.id   ff613f55d0c978038dc453b99e1a3891
#
_cell.length_a   1.000
_cell.length_b   1.000
_cell.length_c   1.000
_cell.angle_alpha   90.00
_cell.angle_beta   90.00
_cell.angle_gamma   90.00
#
_symmetry.space_group_name_H-M   'P 1'
#
loop_
_entity.id
_entity.type
_entity.pdbx_description
1 polymer ?
#
loop_
_entity_poly.entity_id
_entity_poly.type
_entity_poly.pdbx_seq_one_letter_code
_entity_poly.pdbx_strand_id
1 'polypeptide(L)'
;MEQTASLDYKNDMLSFDGFRNTILEDYKIAVISREVSLLGRREVLTGKGKFGIFGDGKEVAQIAMAKFFQAGDFRAGYYRDQTFMFATGLASVEQFFAQLYADPDIKNEPFSAGRQMDAHFATRFVDENGNWLDLANRKNISSDMAPTASQMPRAVGLAYASKCFRQSKHAAEFESLSHNGNEICFCTIGDASTTEGHFWEAINAAGVLQIPLAVFVWDDGYGISVPKNIQTTKGSISDALRGLEKEEGTNGIRIYNVKAWDYAGMCEVFEEALQTVRETHTPVLFHVEEVTQPQGHSTSGSHERYKSAERLEWEREWDGIKKMKEWMLETGLTNPDELAEIEAAAKIHVRESRNKAWDKYHAPIKELSAQAVSLIRGMVVNDMEKYTHLQKLAKELEQNREPIRRDVLRTVSLAMETAASSPSIKELSNWYHALLDGSRQLYNSELYNEGPKSALQVPEIKPMIPFDATPVNAYEVLNKYFDALFTQNPKVYAFGEDVGHIGDVNQGFAGLQDKHGADRISDTGIRELTIVGQAIGLSLRGLRPIAEIQYLDYLLYGLQPLSDDVSTTHYRTKGQQSCPVIIRTRGHRLEGIWHSGSPMGMIINALRGMYICVPRNMVQAAGMYNTLLKGNDPAMVIECLNGYRLKEKIPANLLEFTVPLGIPEIIREGTDITIVSYGSTLRIILDAAERLQNLAISCEVVDIQTLLPFDIHHKILKSLKKTSRIVFVDEDVPGGAAAYMLNKVIEEQKAFQWLDISPRTITSQAHRPSYGSDGDYFSKPNAEQIMEVIRDMMGE
;
A
#
# COMPACT_ATOMS: atom_id res chain seq x y z
N MET A 1 -12.46 19.36 -22.41
CA MET A 1 -12.70 20.57 -21.59
C MET A 1 -14.17 20.87 -21.69
N GLU A 2 -14.98 20.34 -20.79
CA GLU A 2 -16.31 20.85 -20.53
C GLU A 2 -16.33 21.26 -19.07
N GLN A 3 -16.53 22.56 -18.88
CA GLN A 3 -16.76 23.14 -17.57
C GLN A 3 -18.06 22.53 -17.02
N THR A 4 -17.94 21.60 -16.06
CA THR A 4 -19.07 21.28 -15.19
C THR A 4 -19.32 22.51 -14.34
N ALA A 5 -20.39 23.22 -14.68
CA ALA A 5 -20.94 24.27 -13.87
C ALA A 5 -21.14 23.71 -12.45
N SER A 6 -20.50 24.33 -11.46
CA SER A 6 -20.87 24.18 -10.07
C SER A 6 -22.30 24.68 -9.92
N LEU A 7 -23.25 23.78 -9.97
CA LEU A 7 -24.64 24.05 -9.59
C LEU A 7 -24.60 24.53 -8.14
N ASP A 8 -25.20 25.67 -7.91
CA ASP A 8 -25.36 26.30 -6.60
C ASP A 8 -26.41 25.48 -5.82
N TYR A 9 -26.00 24.30 -5.33
CA TYR A 9 -26.84 23.27 -4.71
C TYR A 9 -27.73 23.81 -3.58
N LYS A 10 -27.33 24.88 -2.91
CA LYS A 10 -28.09 25.43 -1.79
C LYS A 10 -29.33 26.21 -2.21
N ASN A 11 -29.37 26.81 -3.38
CA ASN A 11 -30.53 27.58 -3.82
C ASN A 11 -31.56 26.76 -4.60
N ASP A 12 -31.12 25.72 -5.32
CA ASP A 12 -32.04 24.84 -6.06
C ASP A 12 -32.75 23.82 -5.16
N MET A 13 -32.15 23.37 -4.07
CA MET A 13 -32.76 22.44 -3.11
C MET A 13 -33.91 23.03 -2.28
N LEU A 14 -34.06 24.35 -2.24
CA LEU A 14 -35.17 25.00 -1.56
C LEU A 14 -36.49 24.98 -2.37
N SER A 15 -36.47 24.60 -3.65
CA SER A 15 -37.66 24.42 -4.47
C SER A 15 -38.09 22.95 -4.46
N PHE A 16 -39.43 22.73 -4.51
CA PHE A 16 -39.97 21.37 -4.64
C PHE A 16 -39.42 20.64 -5.88
N ASP A 17 -39.32 21.35 -7.00
CA ASP A 17 -38.80 20.78 -8.25
C ASP A 17 -37.34 20.44 -8.15
N GLY A 18 -36.49 21.26 -7.51
CA GLY A 18 -35.09 20.97 -7.25
C GLY A 18 -34.92 19.74 -6.37
N PHE A 19 -35.67 19.66 -5.26
CA PHE A 19 -35.68 18.48 -4.39
C PHE A 19 -36.10 17.22 -5.13
N ARG A 20 -37.23 17.29 -5.88
CA ARG A 20 -37.77 16.19 -6.69
C ARG A 20 -36.71 15.67 -7.70
N ASN A 21 -36.09 16.59 -8.45
CA ASN A 21 -35.10 16.23 -9.46
C ASN A 21 -33.88 15.56 -8.82
N THR A 22 -33.43 16.01 -7.67
CA THR A 22 -32.35 15.39 -6.91
C THR A 22 -32.70 13.94 -6.54
N ILE A 23 -33.92 13.70 -6.03
CA ILE A 23 -34.36 12.34 -5.66
C ILE A 23 -34.46 11.43 -6.87
N LEU A 24 -34.97 11.93 -8.00
CA LEU A 24 -35.05 11.16 -9.25
C LEU A 24 -33.64 10.78 -9.77
N GLU A 25 -32.66 11.69 -9.70
CA GLU A 25 -31.30 11.38 -10.10
C GLU A 25 -30.65 10.36 -9.16
N ASP A 26 -30.88 10.48 -7.84
CA ASP A 26 -30.44 9.50 -6.86
C ASP A 26 -31.01 8.10 -7.14
N TYR A 27 -32.30 8.02 -7.42
CA TYR A 27 -32.95 6.76 -7.80
C TYR A 27 -32.35 6.18 -9.09
N LYS A 28 -32.14 7.01 -10.09
CA LYS A 28 -31.49 6.61 -11.35
C LYS A 28 -30.08 6.05 -11.12
N ILE A 29 -29.26 6.67 -10.27
CA ILE A 29 -27.93 6.18 -9.90
C ILE A 29 -28.03 4.82 -9.20
N ALA A 30 -28.99 4.65 -8.28
CA ALA A 30 -29.23 3.38 -7.60
C ALA A 30 -29.54 2.26 -8.60
N VAL A 31 -30.45 2.51 -9.55
CA VAL A 31 -30.84 1.55 -10.59
C VAL A 31 -29.66 1.25 -11.52
N ILE A 32 -28.90 2.26 -11.96
CA ILE A 32 -27.68 2.07 -12.77
C ILE A 32 -26.71 1.15 -12.04
N SER A 33 -26.43 1.39 -10.77
CA SER A 33 -25.48 0.59 -9.99
C SER A 33 -25.96 -0.86 -9.83
N ARG A 34 -27.26 -1.10 -9.61
CA ARG A 34 -27.84 -2.44 -9.59
C ARG A 34 -27.67 -3.14 -10.94
N GLU A 35 -27.97 -2.48 -12.03
CA GLU A 35 -27.81 -3.05 -13.38
C GLU A 35 -26.34 -3.35 -13.71
N VAL A 36 -25.40 -2.52 -13.22
CA VAL A 36 -23.95 -2.78 -13.31
C VAL A 36 -23.59 -4.09 -12.57
N SER A 37 -24.12 -4.29 -11.35
CA SER A 37 -23.89 -5.53 -10.59
C SER A 37 -24.44 -6.76 -11.30
N LEU A 38 -25.66 -6.67 -11.82
CA LEU A 38 -26.33 -7.76 -12.56
C LEU A 38 -25.57 -8.12 -13.85
N LEU A 39 -25.19 -7.13 -14.63
CA LEU A 39 -24.44 -7.34 -15.87
C LEU A 39 -23.01 -7.79 -15.60
N GLY A 40 -22.32 -7.19 -14.61
CA GLY A 40 -20.97 -7.57 -14.21
C GLY A 40 -20.88 -9.05 -13.78
N ARG A 41 -21.83 -9.51 -12.96
CA ARG A 41 -21.94 -10.94 -12.60
C ARG A 41 -22.07 -11.83 -13.85
N ARG A 42 -22.85 -11.42 -14.82
CA ARG A 42 -23.02 -12.16 -16.07
C ARG A 42 -21.73 -12.21 -16.90
N GLU A 43 -20.99 -11.09 -16.99
CA GLU A 43 -19.70 -11.04 -17.67
C GLU A 43 -18.68 -11.99 -17.04
N VAL A 44 -18.67 -12.12 -15.69
CA VAL A 44 -17.82 -13.09 -15.00
C VAL A 44 -18.25 -14.53 -15.28
N LEU A 45 -19.56 -14.83 -15.17
CA LEU A 45 -20.07 -16.18 -15.42
C LEU A 45 -19.88 -16.64 -16.88
N THR A 46 -19.78 -15.70 -17.83
CA THR A 46 -19.47 -15.98 -19.25
C THR A 46 -17.96 -15.99 -19.54
N GLY A 47 -17.09 -15.76 -18.54
CA GLY A 47 -15.64 -15.89 -18.61
C GLY A 47 -14.88 -14.64 -19.08
N LYS A 48 -15.57 -13.51 -19.32
CA LYS A 48 -14.92 -12.24 -19.68
C LYS A 48 -14.23 -11.58 -18.48
N GLY A 49 -14.90 -11.53 -17.34
CA GLY A 49 -14.27 -11.20 -16.04
C GLY A 49 -13.76 -12.48 -15.34
N LYS A 50 -12.71 -12.36 -14.51
CA LYS A 50 -12.16 -13.53 -13.80
C LYS A 50 -12.81 -13.76 -12.45
N PHE A 51 -13.22 -12.70 -11.77
CA PHE A 51 -13.87 -12.68 -10.48
C PHE A 51 -14.77 -11.46 -10.41
N GLY A 52 -15.85 -11.52 -9.63
CA GLY A 52 -16.75 -10.39 -9.42
C GLY A 52 -17.24 -10.34 -8.00
N ILE A 53 -17.17 -9.16 -7.43
CA ILE A 53 -17.71 -8.81 -6.13
C ILE A 53 -18.36 -7.43 -6.27
N PHE A 54 -19.66 -7.35 -5.97
CA PHE A 54 -20.45 -6.17 -6.31
C PHE A 54 -21.10 -5.55 -5.08
N GLY A 55 -21.49 -4.28 -5.19
CA GLY A 55 -22.08 -3.50 -4.12
C GLY A 55 -23.62 -3.54 -4.07
N ASP A 56 -24.25 -4.53 -4.72
CA ASP A 56 -25.71 -4.65 -4.74
C ASP A 56 -26.29 -4.80 -3.33
N GLY A 57 -27.44 -4.15 -3.11
CA GLY A 57 -28.13 -4.03 -1.83
C GLY A 57 -27.67 -2.87 -0.94
N LYS A 58 -26.63 -2.15 -1.33
CA LYS A 58 -26.05 -1.02 -0.59
C LYS A 58 -26.28 0.33 -1.31
N GLU A 59 -27.01 0.32 -2.43
CA GLU A 59 -27.11 1.46 -3.33
C GLU A 59 -27.67 2.70 -2.63
N VAL A 60 -28.79 2.58 -1.97
CA VAL A 60 -29.50 3.69 -1.35
C VAL A 60 -28.68 4.28 -0.20
N ALA A 61 -28.09 3.44 0.63
CA ALA A 61 -27.26 3.88 1.75
C ALA A 61 -25.97 4.59 1.28
N GLN A 62 -25.36 4.12 0.21
CA GLN A 62 -24.16 4.77 -0.37
C GLN A 62 -24.49 6.09 -1.06
N ILE A 63 -25.67 6.24 -1.65
CA ILE A 63 -26.14 7.52 -2.19
C ILE A 63 -26.36 8.53 -1.06
N ALA A 64 -27.06 8.14 0.01
CA ALA A 64 -27.24 9.01 1.17
C ALA A 64 -25.88 9.47 1.76
N MET A 65 -24.90 8.56 1.88
CA MET A 65 -23.54 8.89 2.30
C MET A 65 -22.85 9.86 1.33
N ALA A 66 -22.98 9.67 0.03
CA ALA A 66 -22.29 10.46 -1.00
C ALA A 66 -22.71 11.93 -1.04
N LYS A 67 -23.93 12.26 -0.59
CA LYS A 67 -24.45 13.64 -0.53
C LYS A 67 -23.61 14.55 0.36
N PHE A 68 -22.99 14.01 1.39
CA PHE A 68 -22.23 14.76 2.39
C PHE A 68 -20.70 14.69 2.18
N PHE A 69 -20.25 13.99 1.13
CA PHE A 69 -18.85 13.90 0.76
C PHE A 69 -18.43 15.13 -0.05
N GLN A 70 -17.64 16.00 0.57
CA GLN A 70 -17.26 17.31 0.03
C GLN A 70 -15.87 17.28 -0.60
N ALA A 71 -15.52 18.35 -1.33
CA ALA A 71 -14.13 18.60 -1.74
C ALA A 71 -13.23 18.69 -0.49
N GLY A 72 -12.03 18.10 -0.58
CA GLY A 72 -11.12 17.96 0.54
C GLY A 72 -11.29 16.67 1.33
N ASP A 73 -12.51 16.11 1.40
CA ASP A 73 -12.74 14.85 2.13
C ASP A 73 -12.01 13.67 1.49
N PHE A 74 -11.74 12.66 2.32
CA PHE A 74 -11.09 11.42 1.93
C PHE A 74 -12.01 10.22 2.18
N ARG A 75 -11.93 9.23 1.31
CA ARG A 75 -12.54 7.92 1.57
C ARG A 75 -11.46 6.85 1.71
N ALA A 76 -11.58 6.01 2.73
CA ALA A 76 -10.90 4.74 2.89
C ALA A 76 -11.96 3.63 2.81
N GLY A 77 -12.00 2.90 1.70
CA GLY A 77 -13.07 1.98 1.41
C GLY A 77 -12.59 0.58 1.02
N TYR A 78 -13.55 -0.21 0.58
CA TYR A 78 -13.35 -1.59 0.15
C TYR A 78 -14.24 -1.90 -1.08
N TYR A 79 -14.19 -3.10 -1.57
CA TYR A 79 -14.72 -3.56 -2.85
C TYR A 79 -16.25 -3.51 -3.05
N ARG A 80 -17.04 -2.83 -2.20
CA ARG A 80 -18.50 -2.74 -2.39
C ARG A 80 -19.01 -1.32 -2.64
N ASP A 81 -18.13 -0.33 -2.75
CA ASP A 81 -18.50 1.08 -2.76
C ASP A 81 -18.75 1.66 -4.17
N GLN A 82 -19.12 0.82 -5.14
CA GLN A 82 -19.32 1.27 -6.52
C GLN A 82 -20.40 2.34 -6.65
N THR A 83 -21.50 2.25 -5.89
CA THR A 83 -22.58 3.24 -5.96
C THR A 83 -22.14 4.58 -5.44
N PHE A 84 -21.37 4.60 -4.35
CA PHE A 84 -20.76 5.83 -3.84
C PHE A 84 -19.88 6.51 -4.92
N MET A 85 -19.09 5.73 -5.66
CA MET A 85 -18.24 6.26 -6.72
C MET A 85 -19.04 6.83 -7.89
N PHE A 86 -20.15 6.21 -8.26
CA PHE A 86 -21.06 6.74 -9.28
C PHE A 86 -21.76 8.01 -8.78
N ALA A 87 -22.29 8.01 -7.57
CA ALA A 87 -23.00 9.15 -6.98
C ALA A 87 -22.11 10.38 -6.78
N THR A 88 -20.82 10.17 -6.49
CA THR A 88 -19.84 11.27 -6.37
C THR A 88 -19.26 11.73 -7.71
N GLY A 89 -19.57 11.05 -8.82
CA GLY A 89 -19.05 11.32 -10.15
C GLY A 89 -17.57 10.95 -10.34
N LEU A 90 -16.99 10.17 -9.41
CA LEU A 90 -15.57 9.78 -9.43
C LEU A 90 -15.30 8.52 -10.25
N ALA A 91 -16.32 7.80 -10.62
CA ALA A 91 -16.25 6.68 -11.56
C ALA A 91 -17.42 6.71 -12.53
N SER A 92 -17.18 6.32 -13.78
CA SER A 92 -18.21 6.02 -14.76
C SER A 92 -18.47 4.51 -14.85
N VAL A 93 -19.63 4.14 -15.39
CA VAL A 93 -19.98 2.74 -15.66
C VAL A 93 -18.98 2.11 -16.63
N GLU A 94 -18.50 2.86 -17.63
CA GLU A 94 -17.49 2.40 -18.57
C GLU A 94 -16.15 2.06 -17.87
N GLN A 95 -15.68 2.91 -16.97
CA GLN A 95 -14.46 2.70 -16.19
C GLN A 95 -14.57 1.49 -15.23
N PHE A 96 -15.75 1.28 -14.64
CA PHE A 96 -16.03 0.09 -13.84
C PHE A 96 -15.86 -1.21 -14.66
N PHE A 97 -16.43 -1.26 -15.86
CA PHE A 97 -16.26 -2.42 -16.74
C PHE A 97 -14.84 -2.55 -17.27
N ALA A 98 -14.12 -1.45 -17.52
CA ALA A 98 -12.70 -1.49 -17.87
C ALA A 98 -11.88 -2.16 -16.74
N GLN A 99 -12.18 -1.86 -15.47
CA GLN A 99 -11.55 -2.53 -14.32
C GLN A 99 -11.94 -4.02 -14.23
N LEU A 100 -13.21 -4.37 -14.46
CA LEU A 100 -13.66 -5.78 -14.50
C LEU A 100 -12.92 -6.61 -15.54
N TYR A 101 -12.54 -5.99 -16.67
CA TYR A 101 -11.75 -6.62 -17.74
C TYR A 101 -10.24 -6.52 -17.52
N ALA A 102 -9.81 -5.85 -16.46
CA ALA A 102 -8.40 -5.57 -16.13
C ALA A 102 -7.67 -4.83 -17.29
N ASP A 103 -8.27 -3.76 -17.80
CA ASP A 103 -7.68 -2.95 -18.87
C ASP A 103 -6.40 -2.27 -18.34
N PRO A 104 -5.22 -2.54 -18.93
CA PRO A 104 -3.96 -1.98 -18.44
C PRO A 104 -3.73 -0.51 -18.87
N ASP A 105 -4.62 0.08 -19.68
CA ASP A 105 -4.52 1.48 -20.07
C ASP A 105 -5.15 2.38 -18.98
N ILE A 106 -4.31 3.18 -18.33
CA ILE A 106 -4.73 4.12 -17.28
C ILE A 106 -5.76 5.16 -17.75
N LYS A 107 -5.90 5.37 -19.07
CA LYS A 107 -6.92 6.27 -19.63
C LYS A 107 -8.31 5.64 -19.63
N ASN A 108 -8.39 4.33 -19.75
CA ASN A 108 -9.64 3.56 -19.72
C ASN A 108 -9.99 3.11 -18.30
N GLU A 109 -9.00 2.61 -17.56
CA GLU A 109 -9.11 2.19 -16.15
C GLU A 109 -8.21 3.06 -15.28
N PRO A 110 -8.72 4.20 -14.79
CA PRO A 110 -7.92 5.21 -14.10
C PRO A 110 -7.57 4.86 -12.65
N PHE A 111 -8.10 3.80 -12.08
CA PHE A 111 -7.94 3.47 -10.66
C PHE A 111 -6.68 2.64 -10.38
N SER A 112 -6.38 1.68 -11.24
CA SER A 112 -5.30 0.71 -11.04
C SER A 112 -4.53 0.33 -12.30
N ALA A 113 -4.98 0.74 -13.48
CA ALA A 113 -4.48 0.25 -14.78
C ALA A 113 -4.51 -1.29 -14.87
N GLY A 114 -5.65 -1.89 -14.48
CA GLY A 114 -5.89 -3.32 -14.51
C GLY A 114 -5.13 -4.14 -13.48
N ARG A 115 -4.55 -3.51 -12.45
CA ARG A 115 -3.74 -4.21 -11.42
C ARG A 115 -4.56 -4.73 -10.26
N GLN A 116 -5.75 -4.21 -10.06
CA GLN A 116 -6.70 -4.68 -9.04
C GLN A 116 -7.93 -5.30 -9.69
N MET A 117 -8.65 -6.14 -8.96
CA MET A 117 -9.94 -6.65 -9.40
C MET A 117 -11.01 -5.56 -9.36
N ASP A 118 -12.20 -5.84 -9.88
CA ASP A 118 -13.32 -4.91 -9.93
C ASP A 118 -13.67 -4.27 -8.59
N ALA A 119 -14.26 -3.10 -8.66
CA ALA A 119 -14.71 -2.29 -7.52
C ALA A 119 -13.60 -1.89 -6.51
N HIS A 120 -12.35 -1.82 -6.95
CA HIS A 120 -11.24 -1.25 -6.18
C HIS A 120 -10.83 0.10 -6.76
N PHE A 121 -11.29 1.16 -6.14
CA PHE A 121 -11.15 2.51 -6.66
C PHE A 121 -9.98 3.27 -6.01
N ALA A 122 -9.46 4.25 -6.73
CA ALA A 122 -8.49 5.22 -6.27
C ALA A 122 -8.61 6.51 -7.09
N THR A 123 -8.28 7.67 -6.51
CA THR A 123 -8.06 8.89 -7.28
C THR A 123 -6.57 9.25 -7.27
N ARG A 124 -6.13 10.02 -8.24
CA ARG A 124 -4.73 10.46 -8.32
C ARG A 124 -4.44 11.52 -7.25
N PHE A 125 -3.34 11.34 -6.50
CA PHE A 125 -2.88 12.28 -5.46
C PHE A 125 -1.63 13.05 -5.85
N VAL A 126 -0.82 12.49 -6.74
CA VAL A 126 0.40 13.12 -7.23
C VAL A 126 0.39 13.26 -8.76
N ASP A 127 1.07 14.30 -9.27
CA ASP A 127 1.27 14.46 -10.70
C ASP A 127 2.35 13.49 -11.25
N GLU A 128 2.67 13.58 -12.53
CA GLU A 128 3.67 12.72 -13.18
C GLU A 128 5.11 13.00 -12.70
N ASN A 129 5.33 14.13 -12.05
CA ASN A 129 6.61 14.50 -11.45
C ASN A 129 6.68 14.15 -9.96
N GLY A 130 5.64 13.54 -9.40
CA GLY A 130 5.54 13.17 -7.99
C GLY A 130 5.21 14.35 -7.05
N ASN A 131 4.73 15.49 -7.58
CA ASN A 131 4.26 16.59 -6.75
C ASN A 131 2.80 16.35 -6.35
N TRP A 132 2.46 16.72 -5.12
CA TRP A 132 1.10 16.63 -4.62
C TRP A 132 0.16 17.55 -5.40
N LEU A 133 -1.00 17.02 -5.77
CA LEU A 133 -2.08 17.78 -6.39
C LEU A 133 -2.79 18.65 -5.34
N ASP A 134 -3.67 19.52 -5.78
CA ASP A 134 -4.56 20.27 -4.90
C ASP A 134 -5.64 19.35 -4.32
N LEU A 135 -5.31 18.69 -3.20
CA LEU A 135 -6.19 17.73 -2.52
C LEU A 135 -7.30 18.43 -1.74
N ALA A 136 -7.11 19.68 -1.34
CA ALA A 136 -8.12 20.44 -0.62
C ALA A 136 -9.37 20.73 -1.47
N ASN A 137 -9.19 20.92 -2.77
CA ASN A 137 -10.28 21.27 -3.70
C ASN A 137 -10.79 20.08 -4.52
N ARG A 138 -10.49 18.83 -4.08
CA ARG A 138 -10.89 17.59 -4.78
C ARG A 138 -11.53 16.61 -3.81
N LYS A 139 -12.41 15.77 -4.34
CA LYS A 139 -12.87 14.56 -3.65
C LYS A 139 -11.78 13.49 -3.76
N ASN A 140 -11.35 12.93 -2.65
CA ASN A 140 -10.16 12.08 -2.60
C ASN A 140 -10.49 10.64 -2.18
N ILE A 141 -10.08 9.68 -2.99
CA ILE A 141 -10.27 8.25 -2.73
C ILE A 141 -8.88 7.62 -2.53
N SER A 142 -8.56 7.21 -1.30
CA SER A 142 -7.38 6.38 -1.08
C SER A 142 -7.64 4.98 -1.64
N SER A 143 -6.64 4.39 -2.29
CA SER A 143 -6.78 3.11 -3.00
C SER A 143 -7.44 2.03 -2.14
N ASP A 144 -8.55 1.45 -2.61
CA ASP A 144 -9.32 0.46 -1.87
C ASP A 144 -8.51 -0.79 -1.49
N MET A 145 -8.94 -1.44 -0.40
CA MET A 145 -8.28 -2.60 0.17
C MET A 145 -9.19 -3.83 0.11
N ALA A 146 -8.63 -4.96 -0.30
CA ALA A 146 -9.33 -6.25 -0.30
C ALA A 146 -9.18 -7.03 1.02
N PRO A 147 -8.02 -7.04 1.70
CA PRO A 147 -7.90 -7.72 3.00
C PRO A 147 -8.89 -7.14 4.01
N THR A 148 -9.53 -8.03 4.77
CA THR A 148 -10.64 -7.69 5.67
C THR A 148 -10.21 -6.64 6.71
N ALA A 149 -10.95 -5.54 6.79
CA ALA A 149 -10.72 -4.39 7.68
C ALA A 149 -9.38 -3.63 7.50
N SER A 150 -8.58 -3.93 6.48
CA SER A 150 -7.27 -3.29 6.24
C SER A 150 -7.35 -1.78 6.02
N GLN A 151 -8.47 -1.26 5.55
CA GLN A 151 -8.70 0.17 5.38
C GLN A 151 -8.82 0.94 6.70
N MET A 152 -9.16 0.27 7.80
CA MET A 152 -9.43 0.90 9.10
C MET A 152 -8.21 1.65 9.68
N PRO A 153 -7.01 1.06 9.77
CA PRO A 153 -5.83 1.77 10.27
C PRO A 153 -5.48 3.00 9.41
N ARG A 154 -5.58 2.89 8.08
CA ARG A 154 -5.37 4.01 7.15
C ARG A 154 -6.40 5.13 7.37
N ALA A 155 -7.66 4.78 7.59
CA ALA A 155 -8.73 5.75 7.86
C ALA A 155 -8.43 6.59 9.10
N VAL A 156 -7.92 5.97 10.17
CA VAL A 156 -7.43 6.69 11.36
C VAL A 156 -6.38 7.73 10.96
N GLY A 157 -5.41 7.35 10.13
CA GLY A 157 -4.34 8.25 9.68
C GLY A 157 -4.83 9.39 8.79
N LEU A 158 -5.75 9.12 7.86
CA LEU A 158 -6.34 10.14 6.99
C LEU A 158 -7.12 11.19 7.81
N ALA A 159 -7.89 10.73 8.81
CA ALA A 159 -8.59 11.62 9.73
C ALA A 159 -7.62 12.36 10.68
N TYR A 160 -6.57 11.67 11.14
CA TYR A 160 -5.55 12.29 12.01
C TYR A 160 -4.81 13.42 11.30
N ALA A 161 -4.57 13.31 10.00
CA ALA A 161 -3.98 14.39 9.21
C ALA A 161 -4.82 15.68 9.27
N SER A 162 -6.16 15.61 9.24
CA SER A 162 -7.03 16.79 9.42
C SER A 162 -6.80 17.44 10.79
N LYS A 163 -6.66 16.65 11.86
CA LYS A 163 -6.31 17.19 13.18
C LYS A 163 -4.95 17.88 13.16
N CYS A 164 -3.93 17.26 12.53
CA CYS A 164 -2.60 17.86 12.39
C CYS A 164 -2.65 19.20 11.63
N PHE A 165 -3.40 19.27 10.52
CA PHE A 165 -3.56 20.53 9.78
C PHE A 165 -4.28 21.60 10.62
N ARG A 166 -5.33 21.26 11.36
CA ARG A 166 -6.07 22.19 12.23
C ARG A 166 -5.21 22.74 13.36
N GLN A 167 -4.31 21.94 13.91
CA GLN A 167 -3.43 22.35 15.01
C GLN A 167 -2.15 23.04 14.54
N SER A 168 -1.83 22.93 13.24
CA SER A 168 -0.58 23.46 12.69
C SER A 168 -0.51 24.97 12.73
N LYS A 169 0.63 25.50 13.18
CA LYS A 169 0.98 26.93 13.09
C LYS A 169 1.39 27.37 11.67
N HIS A 170 1.50 26.41 10.73
CA HIS A 170 1.94 26.60 9.35
C HIS A 170 0.80 26.42 8.35
N ALA A 171 -0.43 26.76 8.71
CA ALA A 171 -1.63 26.51 7.88
C ALA A 171 -1.48 27.01 6.42
N ALA A 172 -0.85 28.18 6.22
CA ALA A 172 -0.62 28.73 4.88
C ALA A 172 0.26 27.86 3.96
N GLU A 173 1.10 26.99 4.51
CA GLU A 173 1.93 26.05 3.75
C GLU A 173 1.15 24.81 3.28
N PHE A 174 -0.07 24.64 3.78
CA PHE A 174 -0.91 23.45 3.57
C PHE A 174 -2.21 23.73 2.79
N GLU A 175 -2.42 24.94 2.27
CA GLU A 175 -3.68 25.36 1.61
C GLU A 175 -4.12 24.43 0.47
N SER A 176 -3.18 23.86 -0.28
CA SER A 176 -3.48 22.87 -1.33
C SER A 176 -3.75 21.46 -0.80
N LEU A 177 -3.50 21.21 0.47
CA LEU A 177 -3.64 19.89 1.10
C LEU A 177 -4.85 19.80 2.02
N SER A 178 -5.27 20.94 2.62
CA SER A 178 -6.33 20.99 3.62
C SER A 178 -6.95 22.38 3.76
N HIS A 179 -8.26 22.42 3.97
CA HIS A 179 -9.01 23.61 4.40
C HIS A 179 -9.03 23.68 5.94
N ASN A 180 -7.88 23.95 6.53
CA ASN A 180 -7.71 24.10 7.98
C ASN A 180 -8.18 22.87 8.78
N GLY A 181 -8.00 21.66 8.24
CA GLY A 181 -8.35 20.41 8.89
C GLY A 181 -9.86 20.15 9.01
N ASN A 182 -10.67 20.75 8.13
CA ASN A 182 -12.11 20.54 8.13
C ASN A 182 -12.55 19.26 7.43
N GLU A 183 -11.64 18.55 6.76
CA GLU A 183 -11.92 17.36 5.98
C GLU A 183 -12.22 16.16 6.89
N ILE A 184 -13.22 15.38 6.49
CA ILE A 184 -13.60 14.13 7.13
C ILE A 184 -13.00 12.95 6.35
N CYS A 185 -12.57 11.91 7.07
CA CYS A 185 -12.33 10.61 6.47
C CYS A 185 -13.58 9.75 6.58
N PHE A 186 -14.18 9.41 5.45
CA PHE A 186 -15.28 8.44 5.31
C PHE A 186 -14.67 7.05 5.20
N CYS A 187 -15.01 6.16 6.12
CA CYS A 187 -14.54 4.77 6.08
C CYS A 187 -15.71 3.81 6.00
N THR A 188 -15.68 2.90 5.03
CA THR A 188 -16.72 1.89 4.84
C THR A 188 -16.23 0.49 5.21
N ILE A 189 -17.08 -0.30 5.85
CA ILE A 189 -16.74 -1.66 6.29
C ILE A 189 -18.02 -2.52 6.38
N GLY A 190 -17.90 -3.82 6.10
CA GLY A 190 -18.98 -4.78 6.36
C GLY A 190 -19.04 -5.17 7.84
N ASP A 191 -20.22 -5.53 8.34
CA ASP A 191 -20.44 -5.96 9.73
C ASP A 191 -19.54 -7.13 10.14
N ALA A 192 -19.40 -8.14 9.30
CA ALA A 192 -18.53 -9.27 9.55
C ALA A 192 -17.05 -8.89 9.69
N SER A 193 -16.62 -7.88 8.93
CA SER A 193 -15.24 -7.38 8.98
C SER A 193 -14.94 -6.64 10.29
N THR A 194 -15.96 -6.24 11.05
CA THR A 194 -15.76 -5.61 12.37
C THR A 194 -15.26 -6.58 13.44
N THR A 195 -15.19 -7.88 13.15
CA THR A 195 -14.59 -8.89 14.04
C THR A 195 -13.07 -8.89 14.04
N GLU A 196 -12.45 -8.29 13.02
CA GLU A 196 -10.99 -8.19 12.91
C GLU A 196 -10.40 -7.24 13.95
N GLY A 197 -9.22 -7.57 14.48
CA GLY A 197 -8.48 -6.73 15.42
C GLY A 197 -8.20 -5.32 14.89
N HIS A 198 -8.03 -5.18 13.58
CA HIS A 198 -7.86 -3.91 12.86
C HIS A 198 -8.98 -2.92 13.14
N PHE A 199 -10.23 -3.40 13.18
CA PHE A 199 -11.38 -2.56 13.49
C PHE A 199 -11.34 -2.09 14.95
N TRP A 200 -11.14 -2.99 15.91
CA TRP A 200 -11.16 -2.68 17.33
C TRP A 200 -10.05 -1.71 17.73
N GLU A 201 -8.84 -1.94 17.25
CA GLU A 201 -7.72 -1.04 17.51
C GLU A 201 -7.95 0.33 16.88
N ALA A 202 -8.44 0.38 15.64
CA ALA A 202 -8.73 1.63 14.93
C ALA A 202 -9.84 2.45 15.60
N ILE A 203 -10.92 1.82 16.05
CA ILE A 203 -12.02 2.50 16.74
C ILE A 203 -11.54 3.06 18.10
N ASN A 204 -10.81 2.27 18.87
CA ASN A 204 -10.21 2.75 20.11
C ASN A 204 -9.24 3.92 19.86
N ALA A 205 -8.37 3.80 18.88
CA ALA A 205 -7.44 4.88 18.50
C ALA A 205 -8.19 6.15 18.08
N ALA A 206 -9.25 6.05 17.29
CA ALA A 206 -10.06 7.19 16.87
C ALA A 206 -10.72 7.88 18.06
N GLY A 207 -11.30 7.11 19.00
CA GLY A 207 -11.89 7.62 20.23
C GLY A 207 -10.88 8.36 21.12
N VAL A 208 -9.67 7.83 21.27
CA VAL A 208 -8.59 8.48 22.03
C VAL A 208 -8.09 9.73 21.32
N LEU A 209 -7.85 9.66 20.02
CA LEU A 209 -7.28 10.75 19.24
C LEU A 209 -8.26 11.90 18.99
N GLN A 210 -9.58 11.70 19.09
CA GLN A 210 -10.60 12.67 18.69
C GLN A 210 -10.30 13.26 17.32
N ILE A 211 -10.66 12.54 16.28
CA ILE A 211 -10.33 12.82 14.87
C ILE A 211 -11.59 12.77 13.99
N PRO A 212 -11.68 13.51 12.90
CA PRO A 212 -12.85 13.55 12.03
C PRO A 212 -12.97 12.27 11.16
N LEU A 213 -13.26 11.15 11.83
CA LEU A 213 -13.47 9.84 11.22
C LEU A 213 -14.97 9.49 11.26
N ALA A 214 -15.54 9.17 10.10
CA ALA A 214 -16.90 8.67 9.96
C ALA A 214 -16.86 7.23 9.41
N VAL A 215 -17.22 6.25 10.24
CA VAL A 215 -17.23 4.83 9.89
C VAL A 215 -18.65 4.39 9.57
N PHE A 216 -18.87 3.83 8.38
CA PHE A 216 -20.16 3.29 7.93
C PHE A 216 -20.06 1.76 7.90
N VAL A 217 -20.82 1.10 8.78
CA VAL A 217 -20.86 -0.36 8.88
C VAL A 217 -22.09 -0.86 8.13
N TRP A 218 -21.86 -1.57 7.02
CA TRP A 218 -22.92 -2.18 6.22
C TRP A 218 -23.26 -3.55 6.82
N ASP A 219 -24.39 -3.64 7.59
CA ASP A 219 -24.82 -4.88 8.26
C ASP A 219 -25.84 -5.64 7.39
N ASP A 220 -25.34 -6.58 6.60
CA ASP A 220 -26.16 -7.56 5.87
C ASP A 220 -26.37 -8.88 6.64
N GLY A 221 -25.81 -8.98 7.84
CA GLY A 221 -25.99 -10.10 8.76
C GLY A 221 -25.12 -11.33 8.46
N TYR A 222 -24.20 -11.26 7.50
CA TYR A 222 -23.38 -12.40 7.09
C TYR A 222 -21.94 -12.03 6.73
N GLY A 223 -21.00 -12.88 7.16
CA GLY A 223 -19.62 -12.90 6.63
C GLY A 223 -19.47 -14.06 5.66
N ILE A 224 -19.69 -13.84 4.36
CA ILE A 224 -19.88 -14.86 3.34
C ILE A 224 -21.11 -15.72 3.70
N SER A 225 -20.92 -16.83 4.42
CA SER A 225 -21.97 -17.76 4.85
C SER A 225 -22.18 -17.78 6.37
N VAL A 226 -21.31 -17.15 7.13
CA VAL A 226 -21.36 -17.17 8.60
C VAL A 226 -22.25 -16.06 9.13
N PRO A 227 -23.31 -16.38 9.86
CA PRO A 227 -24.26 -15.36 10.35
C PRO A 227 -23.64 -14.53 11.50
N LYS A 228 -24.13 -13.31 11.66
CA LYS A 228 -23.58 -12.29 12.58
C LYS A 228 -23.56 -12.71 14.05
N ASN A 229 -24.48 -13.57 14.48
CA ASN A 229 -24.53 -14.06 15.87
C ASN A 229 -23.35 -14.96 16.25
N ILE A 230 -22.60 -15.49 15.28
CA ILE A 230 -21.36 -16.22 15.49
C ILE A 230 -20.15 -15.27 15.45
N GLN A 231 -20.29 -14.11 14.83
CA GLN A 231 -19.19 -13.19 14.58
C GLN A 231 -19.09 -12.09 15.63
N THR A 232 -20.21 -11.48 16.02
CA THR A 232 -20.22 -10.26 16.84
C THR A 232 -20.94 -10.49 18.15
N THR A 233 -20.32 -10.12 19.27
CA THR A 233 -20.93 -10.12 20.60
C THR A 233 -22.26 -9.37 20.57
N LYS A 234 -23.31 -9.94 21.21
CA LYS A 234 -24.70 -9.48 21.17
C LYS A 234 -25.36 -9.49 19.78
N GLY A 235 -24.67 -9.95 18.74
CA GLY A 235 -25.15 -9.90 17.36
C GLY A 235 -25.32 -8.47 16.81
N SER A 236 -24.68 -7.47 17.44
CA SER A 236 -24.78 -6.06 17.08
C SER A 236 -23.48 -5.34 17.41
N ILE A 237 -22.85 -4.71 16.40
CA ILE A 237 -21.61 -3.98 16.63
C ILE A 237 -21.85 -2.69 17.42
N SER A 238 -22.94 -1.97 17.18
CA SER A 238 -23.29 -0.79 17.97
C SER A 238 -23.46 -1.14 19.45
N ASP A 239 -24.16 -2.23 19.78
CA ASP A 239 -24.31 -2.68 21.17
C ASP A 239 -23.01 -3.17 21.81
N ALA A 240 -22.12 -3.75 21.01
CA ALA A 240 -20.81 -4.17 21.48
C ALA A 240 -19.89 -2.99 21.81
N LEU A 241 -20.04 -1.87 21.09
CA LEU A 241 -19.23 -0.65 21.24
C LEU A 241 -19.79 0.38 22.22
N ARG A 242 -20.92 0.18 22.88
CA ARG A 242 -21.57 1.15 23.79
C ARG A 242 -20.63 1.70 24.86
N GLY A 243 -19.69 0.90 25.35
CA GLY A 243 -18.69 1.34 26.32
C GLY A 243 -17.65 2.32 25.78
N LEU A 244 -17.62 2.58 24.47
CA LEU A 244 -16.76 3.56 23.83
C LEU A 244 -17.50 4.84 23.44
N GLU A 245 -18.80 4.94 23.73
CA GLU A 245 -19.57 6.15 23.47
C GLU A 245 -19.04 7.32 24.29
N LYS A 246 -19.01 8.48 23.63
CA LYS A 246 -18.56 9.72 24.26
C LYS A 246 -19.61 10.23 25.25
N GLU A 247 -19.21 10.38 26.50
CA GLU A 247 -19.98 11.01 27.56
C GLU A 247 -19.51 12.46 27.78
N GLU A 248 -20.25 13.23 28.55
CA GLU A 248 -19.89 14.61 28.90
C GLU A 248 -18.54 14.63 29.65
N GLY A 249 -17.60 15.42 29.13
CA GLY A 249 -16.26 15.56 29.73
C GLY A 249 -15.28 14.43 29.39
N THR A 250 -15.69 13.44 28.55
CA THR A 250 -14.83 12.31 28.15
C THR A 250 -14.43 12.38 26.68
N ASN A 251 -13.45 11.56 26.28
CA ASN A 251 -13.25 11.18 24.88
C ASN A 251 -14.21 10.04 24.50
N GLY A 252 -14.17 9.59 23.28
CA GLY A 252 -15.00 8.48 22.77
C GLY A 252 -15.52 8.76 21.36
N ILE A 253 -16.47 7.95 20.93
CA ILE A 253 -17.11 8.03 19.62
C ILE A 253 -18.62 8.28 19.78
N ARG A 254 -19.28 8.76 18.71
CA ARG A 254 -20.74 8.75 18.66
C ARG A 254 -21.21 7.56 17.81
N ILE A 255 -22.34 6.95 18.19
CA ILE A 255 -22.89 5.77 17.52
C ILE A 255 -24.33 6.10 17.09
N TYR A 256 -24.63 5.88 15.81
CA TYR A 256 -25.97 6.03 15.24
C TYR A 256 -26.39 4.73 14.58
N ASN A 257 -27.63 4.33 14.82
CA ASN A 257 -28.26 3.20 14.15
C ASN A 257 -29.26 3.72 13.12
N VAL A 258 -29.16 3.28 11.88
CA VAL A 258 -30.06 3.64 10.78
C VAL A 258 -30.43 2.41 9.96
N LYS A 259 -31.55 2.45 9.25
CA LYS A 259 -31.97 1.35 8.38
C LYS A 259 -31.57 1.61 6.92
N ALA A 260 -30.96 0.64 6.27
CA ALA A 260 -30.47 0.76 4.89
C ALA A 260 -31.55 1.09 3.84
N TRP A 261 -32.80 0.78 4.14
CA TRP A 261 -33.96 1.04 3.27
C TRP A 261 -34.62 2.39 3.52
N ASP A 262 -34.32 3.08 4.63
CA ASP A 262 -34.87 4.38 4.98
C ASP A 262 -33.96 5.51 4.44
N TYR A 263 -34.17 5.85 3.16
CA TYR A 263 -33.36 6.87 2.50
C TYR A 263 -33.43 8.24 3.19
N ALA A 264 -34.66 8.70 3.53
CA ALA A 264 -34.84 10.02 4.13
C ALA A 264 -34.24 10.10 5.54
N GLY A 265 -34.52 9.10 6.38
CA GLY A 265 -33.94 9.04 7.72
C GLY A 265 -32.42 8.93 7.72
N MET A 266 -31.82 8.20 6.76
CA MET A 266 -30.35 8.19 6.62
C MET A 266 -29.81 9.58 6.26
N CYS A 267 -30.44 10.31 5.33
CA CYS A 267 -30.00 11.64 4.95
C CYS A 267 -30.03 12.62 6.13
N GLU A 268 -31.10 12.62 6.93
CA GLU A 268 -31.23 13.47 8.12
C GLU A 268 -30.14 13.19 9.16
N VAL A 269 -29.96 11.92 9.50
CA VAL A 269 -28.95 11.51 10.50
C VAL A 269 -27.53 11.79 10.01
N PHE A 270 -27.23 11.52 8.75
CA PHE A 270 -25.89 11.74 8.20
C PHE A 270 -25.55 13.25 8.14
N GLU A 271 -26.52 14.09 7.76
CA GLU A 271 -26.31 15.54 7.71
C GLU A 271 -25.91 16.09 9.08
N GLU A 272 -26.72 15.86 10.11
CA GLU A 272 -26.48 16.35 11.46
C GLU A 272 -25.15 15.79 12.05
N ALA A 273 -24.96 14.49 11.94
CA ALA A 273 -23.81 13.84 12.53
C ALA A 273 -22.48 14.25 11.83
N LEU A 274 -22.45 14.29 10.50
CA LEU A 274 -21.25 14.67 9.75
C LEU A 274 -20.89 16.13 9.91
N GLN A 275 -21.87 17.03 10.04
CA GLN A 275 -21.62 18.42 10.41
C GLN A 275 -20.91 18.49 11.77
N THR A 276 -21.42 17.75 12.76
CA THR A 276 -20.80 17.68 14.10
C THR A 276 -19.35 17.11 14.05
N VAL A 277 -19.13 16.07 13.24
CA VAL A 277 -17.77 15.50 13.05
C VAL A 277 -16.82 16.55 12.50
N ARG A 278 -17.25 17.30 11.49
CA ARG A 278 -16.44 18.34 10.84
C ARG A 278 -16.07 19.47 11.80
N GLU A 279 -17.01 19.88 12.64
CA GLU A 279 -16.79 20.96 13.58
C GLU A 279 -15.94 20.54 14.79
N THR A 280 -16.24 19.38 15.36
CA THR A 280 -15.71 18.97 16.68
C THR A 280 -14.57 17.95 16.61
N HIS A 281 -14.35 17.30 15.46
CA HIS A 281 -13.45 16.15 15.33
C HIS A 281 -13.82 14.95 16.24
N THR A 282 -15.09 14.89 16.69
CA THR A 282 -15.58 13.71 17.40
C THR A 282 -15.88 12.61 16.40
N PRO A 283 -15.23 11.44 16.47
CA PRO A 283 -15.48 10.38 15.49
C PRO A 283 -16.88 9.78 15.66
N VAL A 284 -17.43 9.29 14.54
CA VAL A 284 -18.77 8.70 14.48
C VAL A 284 -18.73 7.32 13.84
N LEU A 285 -19.62 6.45 14.32
CA LEU A 285 -19.93 5.17 13.68
C LEU A 285 -21.42 5.13 13.34
N PHE A 286 -21.73 4.92 12.07
CA PHE A 286 -23.06 4.63 11.58
C PHE A 286 -23.22 3.12 11.41
N HIS A 287 -24.04 2.49 12.24
CA HIS A 287 -24.45 1.11 12.07
C HIS A 287 -25.67 1.08 11.14
N VAL A 288 -25.42 0.82 9.86
CA VAL A 288 -26.45 0.74 8.84
C VAL A 288 -26.98 -0.69 8.80
N GLU A 289 -28.10 -0.89 9.49
CA GLU A 289 -28.73 -2.18 9.69
C GLU A 289 -29.64 -2.55 8.52
N GLU A 290 -29.96 -3.84 8.44
CA GLU A 290 -30.93 -4.38 7.46
C GLU A 290 -30.51 -4.14 6.00
N VAL A 291 -29.22 -4.18 5.74
CA VAL A 291 -28.66 -4.17 4.39
C VAL A 291 -28.99 -5.50 3.70
N THR A 292 -29.38 -5.45 2.44
CA THR A 292 -29.59 -6.64 1.62
C THR A 292 -28.36 -6.99 0.79
N GLN A 293 -28.32 -8.23 0.27
CA GLN A 293 -27.25 -8.69 -0.62
C GLN A 293 -27.85 -9.61 -1.70
N PRO A 294 -28.57 -9.05 -2.70
CA PRO A 294 -29.41 -9.80 -3.64
C PRO A 294 -28.69 -10.83 -4.50
N GLN A 295 -27.38 -10.64 -4.78
CA GLN A 295 -26.61 -11.59 -5.56
C GLN A 295 -25.67 -12.48 -4.70
N GLY A 296 -25.76 -12.38 -3.37
CA GLY A 296 -24.85 -13.06 -2.45
C GLY A 296 -23.48 -12.40 -2.39
N HIS A 297 -22.52 -13.06 -1.75
CA HIS A 297 -21.23 -12.45 -1.43
C HIS A 297 -20.38 -12.12 -2.68
N SER A 298 -20.27 -13.06 -3.61
CA SER A 298 -19.45 -12.92 -4.83
C SER A 298 -19.90 -13.90 -5.92
N THR A 299 -19.19 -13.88 -7.06
CA THR A 299 -19.44 -14.83 -8.16
C THR A 299 -18.96 -16.24 -7.88
N SER A 300 -18.25 -16.50 -6.78
CA SER A 300 -17.70 -17.82 -6.45
C SER A 300 -18.68 -18.78 -5.79
N GLY A 301 -19.87 -18.33 -5.42
CA GLY A 301 -20.87 -19.18 -4.76
C GLY A 301 -22.28 -18.60 -4.84
N SER A 302 -23.26 -19.49 -4.54
CA SER A 302 -24.68 -19.14 -4.46
C SER A 302 -25.08 -18.98 -3.00
N HIS A 303 -25.83 -17.94 -2.69
CA HIS A 303 -26.28 -17.61 -1.34
C HIS A 303 -27.47 -18.48 -0.88
N GLU A 304 -28.18 -19.14 -1.80
CA GLU A 304 -29.24 -20.09 -1.48
C GLU A 304 -28.70 -21.33 -0.72
N ARG A 305 -27.38 -21.54 -0.71
CA ARG A 305 -26.74 -22.62 0.02
C ARG A 305 -26.69 -22.39 1.54
N TYR A 306 -26.84 -21.14 2.00
CA TYR A 306 -26.69 -20.80 3.41
C TYR A 306 -27.77 -19.83 3.95
N LYS A 307 -28.52 -19.14 3.09
CA LYS A 307 -29.65 -18.31 3.48
C LYS A 307 -30.94 -19.14 3.37
N SER A 308 -31.83 -19.00 4.37
CA SER A 308 -33.15 -19.64 4.33
C SER A 308 -34.06 -18.99 3.28
N ALA A 309 -35.13 -19.69 2.88
CA ALA A 309 -36.11 -19.14 1.96
C ALA A 309 -36.80 -17.86 2.51
N GLU A 310 -37.07 -17.84 3.82
CA GLU A 310 -37.66 -16.69 4.52
C GLU A 310 -36.69 -15.50 4.51
N ARG A 311 -35.37 -15.74 4.69
CA ARG A 311 -34.38 -14.67 4.60
C ARG A 311 -34.30 -14.10 3.19
N LEU A 312 -34.34 -14.93 2.17
CA LEU A 312 -34.29 -14.50 0.76
C LEU A 312 -35.55 -13.73 0.38
N GLU A 313 -36.74 -14.13 0.91
CA GLU A 313 -37.98 -13.37 0.72
C GLU A 313 -37.90 -12.01 1.41
N TRP A 314 -37.42 -11.96 2.64
CA TRP A 314 -37.18 -10.73 3.37
C TRP A 314 -36.27 -9.78 2.60
N GLU A 315 -35.14 -10.27 2.04
CA GLU A 315 -34.23 -9.44 1.24
C GLU A 315 -34.87 -8.87 -0.02
N ARG A 316 -35.81 -9.61 -0.63
CA ARG A 316 -36.60 -9.10 -1.77
C ARG A 316 -37.61 -8.04 -1.36
N GLU A 317 -38.21 -8.22 -0.19
CA GLU A 317 -39.22 -7.25 0.31
C GLU A 317 -38.56 -5.96 0.80
N TRP A 318 -37.42 -6.06 1.48
CA TRP A 318 -36.75 -4.94 2.09
C TRP A 318 -35.56 -4.42 1.27
N ASP A 319 -35.53 -4.73 -0.02
CA ASP A 319 -34.55 -4.16 -0.94
C ASP A 319 -34.61 -2.64 -0.96
N GLY A 320 -33.45 -1.96 -0.72
CA GLY A 320 -33.42 -0.51 -0.58
C GLY A 320 -33.96 0.24 -1.81
N ILE A 321 -33.68 -0.24 -3.04
CA ILE A 321 -34.24 0.39 -4.27
C ILE A 321 -35.76 0.24 -4.33
N LYS A 322 -36.25 -0.94 -3.95
CA LYS A 322 -37.71 -1.17 -3.88
C LYS A 322 -38.36 -0.23 -2.86
N LYS A 323 -37.82 -0.12 -1.65
CA LYS A 323 -38.35 0.77 -0.61
C LYS A 323 -38.25 2.25 -0.99
N MET A 324 -37.17 2.68 -1.62
CA MET A 324 -37.05 4.03 -2.16
C MET A 324 -38.12 4.30 -3.22
N LYS A 325 -38.37 3.36 -4.11
CA LYS A 325 -39.45 3.43 -5.13
C LYS A 325 -40.81 3.57 -4.47
N GLU A 326 -41.14 2.75 -3.48
CA GLU A 326 -42.40 2.78 -2.72
C GLU A 326 -42.56 4.15 -2.05
N TRP A 327 -41.56 4.64 -1.35
CA TRP A 327 -41.56 5.97 -0.70
C TRP A 327 -41.78 7.12 -1.68
N MET A 328 -41.13 7.10 -2.85
CA MET A 328 -41.30 8.15 -3.87
C MET A 328 -42.72 8.19 -4.44
N LEU A 329 -43.38 7.03 -4.62
CA LEU A 329 -44.75 6.93 -5.08
C LEU A 329 -45.74 7.38 -4.00
N GLU A 330 -45.56 6.95 -2.75
CA GLU A 330 -46.43 7.31 -1.62
C GLU A 330 -46.39 8.80 -1.30
N THR A 331 -45.25 9.44 -1.48
CA THR A 331 -45.05 10.88 -1.25
C THR A 331 -45.43 11.74 -2.46
N GLY A 332 -45.81 11.12 -3.59
CA GLY A 332 -46.20 11.83 -4.80
C GLY A 332 -45.06 12.55 -5.52
N LEU A 333 -43.82 12.18 -5.25
CA LEU A 333 -42.63 12.73 -5.91
C LEU A 333 -42.53 12.31 -7.38
N THR A 334 -43.15 11.19 -7.77
CA THR A 334 -43.12 10.61 -9.11
C THR A 334 -44.31 9.73 -9.36
N ASN A 335 -44.37 9.12 -10.54
CA ASN A 335 -45.38 8.16 -10.94
C ASN A 335 -44.75 6.89 -11.54
N PRO A 336 -45.51 5.78 -11.66
CA PRO A 336 -44.99 4.51 -12.16
C PRO A 336 -44.39 4.58 -13.57
N ASP A 337 -44.92 5.39 -14.45
CA ASP A 337 -44.47 5.48 -15.85
C ASP A 337 -43.10 6.15 -15.93
N GLU A 338 -42.86 7.25 -15.18
CA GLU A 338 -41.58 7.95 -15.10
C GLU A 338 -40.48 7.04 -14.51
N LEU A 339 -40.78 6.25 -13.47
CA LEU A 339 -39.83 5.31 -12.91
C LEU A 339 -39.51 4.18 -13.90
N ALA A 340 -40.47 3.69 -14.65
CA ALA A 340 -40.26 2.67 -15.68
C ALA A 340 -39.36 3.19 -16.83
N GLU A 341 -39.49 4.47 -17.21
CA GLU A 341 -38.59 5.13 -18.17
C GLU A 341 -37.16 5.21 -17.65
N ILE A 342 -36.96 5.61 -16.39
CA ILE A 342 -35.64 5.67 -15.75
C ILE A 342 -35.00 4.27 -15.73
N GLU A 343 -35.73 3.24 -15.31
CA GLU A 343 -35.23 1.86 -15.24
C GLU A 343 -34.83 1.32 -16.63
N ALA A 344 -35.65 1.63 -17.67
CA ALA A 344 -35.35 1.23 -19.04
C ALA A 344 -34.10 1.94 -19.59
N ALA A 345 -33.97 3.25 -19.36
CA ALA A 345 -32.82 4.05 -19.76
C ALA A 345 -31.53 3.58 -19.07
N ALA A 346 -31.58 3.25 -17.77
CA ALA A 346 -30.47 2.72 -17.02
C ALA A 346 -29.90 1.42 -17.63
N LYS A 347 -30.80 0.49 -17.99
CA LYS A 347 -30.42 -0.78 -18.65
C LYS A 347 -29.69 -0.57 -19.98
N ILE A 348 -30.17 0.38 -20.77
CA ILE A 348 -29.54 0.74 -22.05
C ILE A 348 -28.16 1.34 -21.79
N HIS A 349 -28.08 2.35 -20.92
CA HIS A 349 -26.84 3.02 -20.57
C HIS A 349 -25.75 2.06 -20.08
N VAL A 350 -26.09 1.14 -19.17
CA VAL A 350 -25.15 0.16 -18.64
C VAL A 350 -24.66 -0.80 -19.72
N ARG A 351 -25.54 -1.24 -20.62
CA ARG A 351 -25.15 -2.12 -21.73
C ARG A 351 -24.21 -1.43 -22.74
N GLU A 352 -24.50 -0.18 -23.08
CA GLU A 352 -23.66 0.61 -23.99
C GLU A 352 -22.29 0.89 -23.38
N SER A 353 -22.23 1.28 -22.10
CA SER A 353 -20.98 1.53 -21.39
C SER A 353 -20.12 0.27 -21.30
N ARG A 354 -20.72 -0.89 -21.01
CA ARG A 354 -20.04 -2.17 -21.00
C ARG A 354 -19.48 -2.52 -22.41
N ASN A 355 -20.23 -2.30 -23.46
CA ASN A 355 -19.77 -2.56 -24.83
C ASN A 355 -18.56 -1.67 -25.16
N LYS A 356 -18.61 -0.38 -24.86
CA LYS A 356 -17.50 0.57 -25.07
C LYS A 356 -16.24 0.13 -24.30
N ALA A 357 -16.38 -0.26 -23.05
CA ALA A 357 -15.26 -0.74 -22.25
C ALA A 357 -14.62 -1.99 -22.85
N TRP A 358 -15.45 -2.96 -23.26
CA TRP A 358 -14.96 -4.19 -23.92
C TRP A 358 -14.23 -3.91 -25.22
N ASP A 359 -14.80 -3.06 -26.06
CA ASP A 359 -14.21 -2.72 -27.36
C ASP A 359 -12.86 -2.02 -27.18
N LYS A 360 -12.74 -1.08 -26.25
CA LYS A 360 -11.48 -0.39 -25.94
C LYS A 360 -10.40 -1.35 -25.41
N TYR A 361 -10.77 -2.25 -24.51
CA TYR A 361 -9.85 -3.27 -23.97
C TYR A 361 -9.37 -4.24 -25.06
N HIS A 362 -10.29 -4.67 -25.94
CA HIS A 362 -10.03 -5.78 -26.85
C HIS A 362 -9.44 -5.35 -28.19
N ALA A 363 -9.73 -4.15 -28.67
CA ALA A 363 -9.25 -3.67 -29.98
C ALA A 363 -7.72 -3.70 -30.12
N PRO A 364 -6.90 -3.22 -29.17
CA PRO A 364 -5.44 -3.30 -29.27
C PRO A 364 -4.91 -4.74 -29.30
N ILE A 365 -5.59 -5.67 -28.63
CA ILE A 365 -5.19 -7.07 -28.61
C ILE A 365 -5.49 -7.75 -29.94
N LYS A 366 -6.62 -7.42 -30.58
CA LYS A 366 -6.95 -7.88 -31.93
C LYS A 366 -5.93 -7.41 -32.96
N GLU A 367 -5.49 -6.16 -32.85
CA GLU A 367 -4.45 -5.61 -33.71
C GLU A 367 -3.13 -6.37 -33.55
N LEU A 368 -2.68 -6.62 -32.33
CA LEU A 368 -1.50 -7.44 -32.04
C LEU A 368 -1.64 -8.86 -32.58
N SER A 369 -2.84 -9.45 -32.47
CA SER A 369 -3.13 -10.78 -33.03
C SER A 369 -3.01 -10.80 -34.56
N ALA A 370 -3.56 -9.77 -35.22
CA ALA A 370 -3.46 -9.66 -36.68
C ALA A 370 -2.00 -9.48 -37.18
N GLN A 371 -1.23 -8.65 -36.47
CA GLN A 371 0.21 -8.48 -36.74
C GLN A 371 0.98 -9.80 -36.59
N ALA A 372 0.74 -10.54 -35.47
CA ALA A 372 1.37 -11.83 -35.23
C ALA A 372 1.03 -12.85 -36.34
N VAL A 373 -0.25 -12.94 -36.74
CA VAL A 373 -0.71 -13.81 -37.83
C VAL A 373 0.02 -13.48 -39.13
N SER A 374 0.14 -12.18 -39.48
CA SER A 374 0.84 -11.73 -40.65
C SER A 374 2.32 -12.14 -40.63
N LEU A 375 3.00 -11.91 -39.53
CA LEU A 375 4.42 -12.28 -39.36
C LEU A 375 4.64 -13.80 -39.46
N ILE A 376 3.79 -14.60 -38.80
CA ILE A 376 3.87 -16.07 -38.83
C ILE A 376 3.65 -16.59 -40.28
N ARG A 377 2.67 -16.07 -41.01
CA ARG A 377 2.40 -16.44 -42.41
C ARG A 377 3.53 -16.04 -43.33
N GLY A 378 4.23 -14.95 -43.04
CA GLY A 378 5.40 -14.49 -43.81
C GLY A 378 6.67 -15.32 -43.58
N MET A 379 6.67 -16.27 -42.64
CA MET A 379 7.86 -17.09 -42.36
C MET A 379 8.21 -18.00 -43.49
N VAL A 380 9.47 -17.95 -43.91
CA VAL A 380 10.03 -18.81 -44.96
C VAL A 380 10.66 -20.06 -44.33
N VAL A 381 10.09 -21.22 -44.61
CA VAL A 381 10.62 -22.51 -44.14
C VAL A 381 10.59 -23.50 -45.33
N ASN A 382 11.69 -24.26 -45.50
CA ASN A 382 11.82 -25.24 -46.61
C ASN A 382 11.20 -26.60 -46.24
N ASP A 383 10.81 -26.81 -45.00
CA ASP A 383 10.19 -28.03 -44.50
C ASP A 383 8.67 -27.90 -44.56
N MET A 384 7.99 -28.76 -45.31
CA MET A 384 6.55 -28.73 -45.53
C MET A 384 5.75 -28.99 -44.26
N GLU A 385 6.24 -29.82 -43.35
CA GLU A 385 5.58 -30.13 -42.07
C GLU A 385 5.61 -28.89 -41.16
N LYS A 386 6.77 -28.27 -41.05
CA LYS A 386 6.93 -27.00 -40.33
C LYS A 386 6.09 -25.89 -40.92
N TYR A 387 6.05 -25.75 -42.22
CA TYR A 387 5.20 -24.80 -42.93
C TYR A 387 3.72 -25.03 -42.58
N THR A 388 3.26 -26.28 -42.67
CA THR A 388 1.88 -26.64 -42.32
C THR A 388 1.56 -26.34 -40.88
N HIS A 389 2.50 -26.58 -39.95
CA HIS A 389 2.34 -26.25 -38.53
C HIS A 389 2.24 -24.74 -38.31
N LEU A 390 3.09 -23.94 -38.94
CA LEU A 390 3.01 -22.46 -38.85
C LEU A 390 1.66 -21.93 -39.35
N GLN A 391 1.17 -22.44 -40.50
CA GLN A 391 -0.14 -22.05 -41.04
C GLN A 391 -1.29 -22.43 -40.05
N LYS A 392 -1.18 -23.57 -39.38
CA LYS A 392 -2.13 -24.00 -38.34
C LYS A 392 -2.13 -23.05 -37.15
N LEU A 393 -0.94 -22.70 -36.63
CA LEU A 393 -0.80 -21.74 -35.52
C LEU A 393 -1.40 -20.37 -35.87
N ALA A 394 -1.08 -19.85 -37.06
CA ALA A 394 -1.63 -18.60 -37.54
C ALA A 394 -3.16 -18.65 -37.67
N LYS A 395 -3.69 -19.74 -38.21
CA LYS A 395 -5.14 -19.92 -38.36
C LYS A 395 -5.87 -20.03 -37.01
N GLU A 396 -5.32 -20.78 -36.05
CA GLU A 396 -5.90 -20.91 -34.72
C GLU A 396 -5.97 -19.56 -34.01
N LEU A 397 -4.90 -18.75 -34.10
CA LEU A 397 -4.90 -17.41 -33.51
C LEU A 397 -5.89 -16.47 -34.20
N GLU A 398 -5.97 -16.50 -35.53
CA GLU A 398 -6.92 -15.71 -36.35
C GLU A 398 -8.38 -16.05 -36.05
N GLN A 399 -8.67 -17.33 -35.80
CA GLN A 399 -10.01 -17.83 -35.47
C GLN A 399 -10.40 -17.60 -34.00
N ASN A 400 -9.45 -17.24 -33.13
CA ASN A 400 -9.76 -16.90 -31.77
C ASN A 400 -10.53 -15.56 -31.72
N ARG A 401 -11.81 -15.61 -31.32
CA ARG A 401 -12.69 -14.45 -31.35
C ARG A 401 -12.37 -13.44 -30.24
N GLU A 402 -11.82 -13.93 -29.14
CA GLU A 402 -11.50 -13.13 -27.95
C GLU A 402 -10.06 -13.44 -27.47
N PRO A 403 -9.02 -13.15 -28.31
CA PRO A 403 -7.64 -13.39 -27.92
C PRO A 403 -7.24 -12.46 -26.75
N ILE A 404 -6.37 -12.96 -25.88
CA ILE A 404 -5.67 -12.15 -24.87
C ILE A 404 -4.17 -12.06 -25.21
N ARG A 405 -3.44 -11.12 -24.62
CA ARG A 405 -2.00 -10.93 -24.91
C ARG A 405 -1.17 -12.21 -24.74
N ARG A 406 -1.51 -13.03 -23.72
CA ARG A 406 -0.87 -14.33 -23.50
C ARG A 406 -1.02 -15.25 -24.71
N ASP A 407 -2.17 -15.27 -25.34
CA ASP A 407 -2.41 -16.17 -26.48
C ASP A 407 -1.55 -15.77 -27.67
N VAL A 408 -1.44 -14.46 -27.91
CA VAL A 408 -0.55 -13.91 -28.96
C VAL A 408 0.91 -14.29 -28.69
N LEU A 409 1.42 -13.99 -27.48
CA LEU A 409 2.81 -14.31 -27.11
C LEU A 409 3.11 -15.81 -27.19
N ARG A 410 2.20 -16.66 -26.71
CA ARG A 410 2.37 -18.11 -26.75
C ARG A 410 2.41 -18.64 -28.18
N THR A 411 1.51 -18.16 -29.02
CA THR A 411 1.48 -18.58 -30.43
C THR A 411 2.75 -18.16 -31.17
N VAL A 412 3.24 -16.95 -30.92
CA VAL A 412 4.50 -16.47 -31.55
C VAL A 412 5.71 -17.26 -31.01
N SER A 413 5.77 -17.60 -29.72
CA SER A 413 6.83 -18.46 -29.17
C SER A 413 6.87 -19.82 -29.84
N LEU A 414 5.73 -20.48 -30.01
CA LEU A 414 5.63 -21.76 -30.69
C LEU A 414 6.02 -21.64 -32.17
N ALA A 415 5.66 -20.54 -32.82
CA ALA A 415 6.06 -20.28 -34.20
C ALA A 415 7.58 -20.09 -34.33
N MET A 416 8.21 -19.39 -33.40
CA MET A 416 9.67 -19.22 -33.34
C MET A 416 10.40 -20.55 -33.13
N GLU A 417 9.92 -21.41 -32.23
CA GLU A 417 10.46 -22.76 -32.04
C GLU A 417 10.38 -23.59 -33.31
N THR A 418 9.23 -23.56 -34.00
CA THR A 418 9.00 -24.30 -35.24
C THR A 418 9.93 -23.81 -36.35
N ALA A 419 10.16 -22.51 -36.45
CA ALA A 419 10.92 -21.84 -37.50
C ALA A 419 12.35 -21.43 -37.07
N ALA A 420 12.95 -22.08 -36.09
CA ALA A 420 14.25 -21.68 -35.50
C ALA A 420 15.39 -21.53 -36.55
N SER A 421 15.34 -22.25 -37.64
CA SER A 421 16.33 -22.19 -38.75
C SER A 421 15.92 -21.24 -39.89
N SER A 422 14.81 -20.53 -39.79
CA SER A 422 14.30 -19.65 -40.82
C SER A 422 15.15 -18.37 -40.94
N PRO A 423 15.46 -17.92 -42.19
CA PRO A 423 16.08 -16.60 -42.38
C PRO A 423 15.27 -15.42 -41.87
N SER A 424 13.95 -15.54 -41.81
CA SER A 424 13.03 -14.51 -41.31
C SER A 424 12.78 -14.57 -39.83
N ILE A 425 13.39 -15.47 -39.08
CA ILE A 425 13.21 -15.62 -37.62
C ILE A 425 13.52 -14.34 -36.82
N LYS A 426 14.49 -13.56 -37.30
CA LYS A 426 14.96 -12.34 -36.61
C LYS A 426 13.86 -11.29 -36.50
N GLU A 427 13.03 -11.11 -37.52
CA GLU A 427 11.93 -10.15 -37.52
C GLU A 427 10.88 -10.55 -36.49
N LEU A 428 10.44 -11.82 -36.50
CA LEU A 428 9.47 -12.34 -35.55
C LEU A 428 10.01 -12.28 -34.11
N SER A 429 11.27 -12.61 -33.89
CA SER A 429 11.96 -12.52 -32.59
C SER A 429 12.02 -11.08 -32.07
N ASN A 430 12.39 -10.13 -32.92
CA ASN A 430 12.43 -8.71 -32.52
C ASN A 430 11.05 -8.21 -32.13
N TRP A 431 10.03 -8.53 -32.91
CA TRP A 431 8.63 -8.18 -32.59
C TRP A 431 8.16 -8.82 -31.27
N TYR A 432 8.47 -10.11 -31.07
CA TYR A 432 8.16 -10.83 -29.85
C TYR A 432 8.77 -10.15 -28.62
N HIS A 433 10.05 -9.82 -28.66
CA HIS A 433 10.75 -9.18 -27.55
C HIS A 433 10.24 -7.76 -27.28
N ALA A 434 9.95 -6.99 -28.31
CA ALA A 434 9.35 -5.67 -28.16
C ALA A 434 7.96 -5.75 -27.48
N LEU A 435 7.12 -6.73 -27.89
CA LEU A 435 5.82 -6.96 -27.24
C LEU A 435 5.97 -7.44 -25.79
N LEU A 436 6.96 -8.31 -25.52
CA LEU A 436 7.24 -8.80 -24.18
C LEU A 436 7.70 -7.66 -23.25
N ASP A 437 8.61 -6.81 -23.71
CA ASP A 437 9.13 -5.68 -22.95
C ASP A 437 8.05 -4.61 -22.73
N GLY A 438 7.25 -4.29 -23.74
CA GLY A 438 6.10 -3.41 -23.59
C GLY A 438 5.07 -3.97 -22.61
N SER A 439 4.84 -5.29 -22.61
CA SER A 439 3.95 -5.94 -21.65
C SER A 439 4.50 -5.90 -20.23
N ARG A 440 5.81 -6.06 -20.05
CA ARG A 440 6.47 -5.89 -18.74
C ARG A 440 6.27 -4.48 -18.18
N GLN A 441 6.38 -3.46 -19.01
CA GLN A 441 6.11 -2.07 -18.61
C GLN A 441 4.65 -1.86 -18.16
N LEU A 442 3.69 -2.51 -18.81
CA LEU A 442 2.29 -2.42 -18.39
C LEU A 442 2.04 -3.04 -17.00
N TYR A 443 2.62 -4.22 -16.74
CA TYR A 443 2.25 -5.04 -15.59
C TYR A 443 3.25 -5.01 -14.42
N ASN A 444 4.56 -4.73 -14.66
CA ASN A 444 5.62 -4.90 -13.66
C ASN A 444 6.30 -3.59 -13.23
N SER A 445 5.98 -2.43 -13.86
CA SER A 445 6.52 -1.13 -13.47
C SER A 445 5.88 -0.57 -12.19
N GLU A 446 6.46 0.47 -11.63
CA GLU A 446 5.93 1.23 -10.48
C GLU A 446 5.81 0.42 -9.18
N LEU A 447 6.67 -0.59 -8.99
CA LEU A 447 6.80 -1.20 -7.67
C LEU A 447 7.44 -0.21 -6.68
N TYR A 448 8.44 0.51 -7.15
CA TYR A 448 9.05 1.68 -6.52
C TYR A 448 8.83 2.90 -7.39
N ASN A 449 9.04 4.08 -6.87
CA ASN A 449 8.94 5.31 -7.65
C ASN A 449 10.02 5.33 -8.75
N GLU A 450 9.60 5.31 -10.01
CA GLU A 450 10.48 5.39 -11.19
C GLU A 450 10.66 6.84 -11.69
N GLY A 451 9.95 7.80 -11.10
CA GLY A 451 9.94 9.22 -11.48
C GLY A 451 11.03 10.07 -10.80
N PRO A 452 10.99 11.40 -11.02
CA PRO A 452 11.99 12.34 -10.49
C PRO A 452 12.07 12.40 -8.97
N LYS A 453 11.04 11.95 -8.25
CA LYS A 453 11.00 11.89 -6.78
C LYS A 453 11.40 10.53 -6.22
N SER A 454 12.03 9.67 -7.01
CA SER A 454 12.61 8.43 -6.51
C SER A 454 13.79 8.73 -5.57
N ALA A 455 13.81 8.09 -4.41
CA ALA A 455 14.91 8.23 -3.46
C ALA A 455 16.24 7.65 -4.02
N LEU A 456 16.17 6.78 -5.05
CA LEU A 456 17.35 6.25 -5.76
C LEU A 456 18.07 7.31 -6.61
N GLN A 457 17.40 8.41 -6.95
CA GLN A 457 17.98 9.49 -7.74
C GLN A 457 18.68 10.55 -6.88
N VAL A 458 18.58 10.45 -5.55
CA VAL A 458 19.22 11.39 -4.63
C VAL A 458 20.73 11.16 -4.67
N PRO A 459 21.54 12.18 -5.09
CA PRO A 459 22.99 12.02 -5.19
C PRO A 459 23.64 11.89 -3.82
N GLU A 460 24.78 11.21 -3.77
CA GLU A 460 25.59 11.12 -2.57
C GLU A 460 26.22 12.47 -2.21
N ILE A 461 26.07 12.91 -0.97
CA ILE A 461 26.79 14.02 -0.38
C ILE A 461 27.49 13.51 0.87
N LYS A 462 28.83 13.57 0.88
CA LYS A 462 29.62 13.03 2.00
C LYS A 462 29.42 13.86 3.28
N PRO A 463 29.43 13.22 4.47
CA PRO A 463 29.44 13.94 5.73
C PRO A 463 30.76 14.70 5.92
N MET A 464 30.67 15.98 6.28
CA MET A 464 31.83 16.83 6.58
C MET A 464 32.08 16.80 8.09
N ILE A 465 33.04 15.99 8.53
CA ILE A 465 33.41 15.89 9.94
C ILE A 465 34.52 16.93 10.26
N PRO A 466 34.24 17.94 11.12
CA PRO A 466 35.28 18.87 11.53
C PRO A 466 36.46 18.14 12.24
N PHE A 467 37.66 18.59 11.99
CA PHE A 467 38.87 17.95 12.56
C PHE A 467 38.81 17.94 14.10
N ASP A 468 38.37 19.03 14.70
CA ASP A 468 38.24 19.27 16.13
C ASP A 468 36.90 18.84 16.73
N ALA A 469 36.03 18.16 15.95
CA ALA A 469 34.75 17.70 16.44
C ALA A 469 34.91 16.75 17.63
N THR A 470 34.28 17.12 18.75
CA THR A 470 34.25 16.28 19.95
C THR A 470 33.28 15.13 19.77
N PRO A 471 33.71 13.88 20.05
CA PRO A 471 32.82 12.73 20.00
C PRO A 471 31.71 12.83 21.07
N VAL A 472 30.45 12.63 20.64
CA VAL A 472 29.27 12.57 21.48
C VAL A 472 28.70 11.14 21.51
N ASN A 473 27.71 10.86 22.35
CA ASN A 473 26.98 9.60 22.22
C ASN A 473 26.18 9.62 20.92
N ALA A 474 26.06 8.48 20.27
CA ALA A 474 25.43 8.40 18.95
C ALA A 474 23.95 8.82 18.97
N TYR A 475 23.20 8.60 20.05
CA TYR A 475 21.83 9.13 20.17
C TYR A 475 21.79 10.68 20.10
N GLU A 476 22.84 11.38 20.55
CA GLU A 476 22.92 12.84 20.46
C GLU A 476 23.04 13.33 19.00
N VAL A 477 23.62 12.50 18.11
CA VAL A 477 23.64 12.78 16.67
C VAL A 477 22.21 12.81 16.14
N LEU A 478 21.41 11.79 16.44
CA LEU A 478 20.01 11.73 16.02
C LEU A 478 19.16 12.82 16.67
N ASN A 479 19.36 13.10 17.96
CA ASN A 479 18.63 14.15 18.64
C ASN A 479 18.85 15.52 17.98
N LYS A 480 20.12 15.89 17.69
CA LYS A 480 20.44 17.12 16.97
C LYS A 480 19.94 17.12 15.54
N TYR A 481 19.96 15.95 14.87
CA TYR A 481 19.41 15.80 13.53
C TYR A 481 17.89 16.08 13.52
N PHE A 482 17.14 15.42 14.38
CA PHE A 482 15.68 15.60 14.46
C PHE A 482 15.32 17.02 14.90
N ASP A 483 16.04 17.60 15.84
CA ASP A 483 15.82 19.00 16.25
C ASP A 483 15.95 19.97 15.07
N ALA A 484 17.01 19.85 14.29
CA ALA A 484 17.23 20.67 13.11
C ALA A 484 16.19 20.39 12.01
N LEU A 485 15.83 19.13 11.79
CA LEU A 485 14.84 18.72 10.82
C LEU A 485 13.46 19.31 11.12
N PHE A 486 12.99 19.19 12.37
CA PHE A 486 11.68 19.72 12.79
C PHE A 486 11.63 21.25 12.76
N THR A 487 12.78 21.90 12.95
CA THR A 487 12.89 23.37 12.80
C THR A 487 12.72 23.81 11.34
N GLN A 488 13.26 23.04 10.38
CA GLN A 488 13.27 23.44 8.96
C GLN A 488 12.06 22.93 8.17
N ASN A 489 11.44 21.83 8.57
CA ASN A 489 10.40 21.19 7.76
C ASN A 489 9.10 21.02 8.55
N PRO A 490 8.10 21.88 8.31
CA PRO A 490 6.81 21.82 8.99
C PRO A 490 5.97 20.58 8.62
N LYS A 491 6.30 19.88 7.53
CA LYS A 491 5.60 18.67 7.10
C LYS A 491 6.00 17.42 7.87
N VAL A 492 7.09 17.46 8.66
CA VAL A 492 7.57 16.29 9.41
C VAL A 492 6.82 16.14 10.72
N TYR A 493 6.36 14.93 10.97
CA TYR A 493 5.70 14.50 12.21
C TYR A 493 6.38 13.22 12.70
N ALA A 494 6.58 13.09 14.02
CA ALA A 494 7.09 11.86 14.63
C ALA A 494 6.13 11.39 15.72
N PHE A 495 5.87 10.10 15.76
CA PHE A 495 5.02 9.50 16.78
C PHE A 495 5.32 8.01 16.94
N GLY A 496 4.99 7.51 18.10
CA GLY A 496 5.16 6.12 18.48
C GLY A 496 5.03 5.99 19.98
N GLU A 497 5.19 4.80 20.47
CA GLU A 497 5.23 4.52 21.90
C GLU A 497 6.46 5.18 22.53
N ASP A 498 6.29 5.99 23.56
CA ASP A 498 7.36 6.73 24.27
C ASP A 498 8.16 7.76 23.41
N VAL A 499 7.71 8.11 22.22
CA VAL A 499 8.42 9.06 21.32
C VAL A 499 8.31 10.49 21.83
N GLY A 500 7.18 10.86 22.44
CA GLY A 500 6.87 12.22 22.86
C GLY A 500 7.58 12.62 24.14
N HIS A 501 6.96 12.34 25.30
CA HIS A 501 7.37 12.89 26.58
C HIS A 501 8.79 12.52 27.00
N ILE A 502 9.16 11.24 26.93
CA ILE A 502 10.52 10.80 27.30
C ILE A 502 11.52 10.87 26.14
N GLY A 503 11.04 11.07 24.91
CA GLY A 503 11.88 11.25 23.73
C GLY A 503 12.50 9.98 23.18
N ASP A 504 11.73 8.90 23.16
CA ASP A 504 12.02 7.50 22.90
C ASP A 504 12.93 6.80 23.95
N VAL A 505 12.89 5.47 23.97
CA VAL A 505 13.65 4.65 24.94
C VAL A 505 15.18 4.83 24.84
N ASN A 506 15.69 5.34 23.71
CA ASN A 506 17.11 5.61 23.45
C ASN A 506 17.44 7.09 23.35
N GLN A 507 16.49 7.99 23.64
CA GLN A 507 16.67 9.44 23.76
C GLN A 507 16.92 10.18 22.43
N GLY A 508 16.56 9.59 21.27
CA GLY A 508 16.71 10.27 19.98
C GLY A 508 15.81 11.50 19.82
N PHE A 509 14.68 11.56 20.56
CA PHE A 509 13.75 12.69 20.61
C PHE A 509 13.71 13.41 21.96
N ALA A 510 14.62 13.12 22.89
CA ALA A 510 14.61 13.69 24.24
C ALA A 510 14.55 15.22 24.22
N GLY A 511 13.53 15.80 24.89
CA GLY A 511 13.29 17.26 24.97
C GLY A 511 12.70 17.90 23.70
N LEU A 512 12.51 17.15 22.62
CA LEU A 512 12.05 17.72 21.35
C LEU A 512 10.54 17.96 21.33
N GLN A 513 9.73 17.21 22.08
CA GLN A 513 8.30 17.48 22.22
C GLN A 513 8.07 18.85 22.87
N ASP A 514 8.80 19.19 23.93
CA ASP A 514 8.69 20.49 24.59
C ASP A 514 9.06 21.64 23.66
N LYS A 515 10.01 21.42 22.75
CA LYS A 515 10.50 22.44 21.82
C LYS A 515 9.59 22.62 20.60
N HIS A 516 9.13 21.53 19.99
CA HIS A 516 8.40 21.52 18.71
C HIS A 516 6.90 21.32 18.83
N GLY A 517 6.39 20.94 20.01
CA GLY A 517 4.98 20.72 20.29
C GLY A 517 4.56 19.25 20.27
N ALA A 518 3.60 18.90 21.14
CA ALA A 518 3.02 17.56 21.19
C ALA A 518 2.14 17.22 19.99
N ASP A 519 1.74 18.21 19.21
CA ASP A 519 1.06 18.04 17.93
C ASP A 519 1.98 17.49 16.85
N ARG A 520 3.29 17.73 16.92
CA ARG A 520 4.29 17.30 15.94
C ARG A 520 5.13 16.10 16.39
N ILE A 521 5.40 15.98 17.70
CA ILE A 521 6.15 14.85 18.27
C ILE A 521 5.31 14.30 19.42
N SER A 522 4.70 13.13 19.21
CA SER A 522 3.66 12.64 20.12
C SER A 522 3.84 11.20 20.54
N ASP A 523 3.40 10.91 21.75
CA ASP A 523 3.21 9.55 22.21
C ASP A 523 1.97 8.91 21.58
N THR A 524 2.00 7.60 21.44
CA THR A 524 0.84 6.78 21.11
C THR A 524 0.59 5.76 22.22
N GLY A 525 -0.58 5.13 22.23
CA GLY A 525 -0.76 3.89 22.98
C GLY A 525 0.03 2.74 22.33
N ILE A 526 0.07 1.59 23.00
CA ILE A 526 0.63 0.34 22.47
C ILE A 526 -0.34 -0.19 21.40
N ARG A 527 -0.08 0.15 20.15
CA ARG A 527 -0.97 -0.11 19.03
C ARG A 527 -0.25 0.01 17.67
N GLU A 528 0.70 -0.87 17.43
CA GLU A 528 1.62 -0.80 16.28
C GLU A 528 0.89 -0.79 14.94
N LEU A 529 -0.23 -1.49 14.84
CA LEU A 529 -1.08 -1.52 13.65
C LEU A 529 -1.56 -0.10 13.26
N THR A 530 -2.12 0.65 14.20
CA THR A 530 -2.61 2.01 13.96
C THR A 530 -1.51 3.07 14.00
N ILE A 531 -0.35 2.82 14.62
CA ILE A 531 0.85 3.65 14.43
C ILE A 531 1.23 3.65 12.94
N VAL A 532 1.31 2.47 12.32
CA VAL A 532 1.53 2.36 10.87
C VAL A 532 0.39 3.01 10.09
N GLY A 533 -0.86 2.77 10.48
CA GLY A 533 -2.05 3.37 9.85
C GLY A 533 -2.04 4.90 9.88
N GLN A 534 -1.67 5.51 11.02
CA GLN A 534 -1.48 6.96 11.15
C GLN A 534 -0.43 7.47 10.13
N ALA A 535 0.70 6.77 10.02
CA ALA A 535 1.75 7.12 9.07
C ALA A 535 1.25 7.04 7.63
N ILE A 536 0.52 5.99 7.26
CA ILE A 536 -0.07 5.86 5.92
C ILE A 536 -0.96 7.07 5.61
N GLY A 537 -1.90 7.39 6.49
CA GLY A 537 -2.85 8.46 6.24
C GLY A 537 -2.20 9.85 6.17
N LEU A 538 -1.25 10.15 7.06
CA LEU A 538 -0.49 11.40 7.00
C LEU A 538 0.26 11.52 5.68
N SER A 539 0.96 10.47 5.27
CA SER A 539 1.76 10.48 4.05
C SER A 539 0.91 10.62 2.80
N LEU A 540 -0.25 9.95 2.73
CA LEU A 540 -1.21 10.07 1.61
C LEU A 540 -1.79 11.49 1.50
N ARG A 541 -1.73 12.27 2.56
CA ARG A 541 -2.15 13.69 2.61
C ARG A 541 -0.99 14.68 2.49
N GLY A 542 0.20 14.23 2.07
CA GLY A 542 1.33 15.08 1.75
C GLY A 542 2.21 15.49 2.95
N LEU A 543 1.97 14.92 4.15
CA LEU A 543 2.84 15.06 5.31
C LEU A 543 3.99 14.03 5.27
N ARG A 544 5.00 14.20 6.11
CA ARG A 544 6.20 13.35 6.16
C ARG A 544 6.33 12.67 7.53
N PRO A 545 5.59 11.58 7.76
CA PRO A 545 5.64 10.89 9.04
C PRO A 545 6.90 10.06 9.21
N ILE A 546 7.47 10.13 10.43
CA ILE A 546 8.45 9.21 10.98
C ILE A 546 7.73 8.46 12.10
N ALA A 547 7.23 7.28 11.80
CA ALA A 547 6.50 6.46 12.76
C ALA A 547 7.43 5.45 13.40
N GLU A 548 7.44 5.37 14.72
CA GLU A 548 8.32 4.48 15.45
C GLU A 548 7.61 3.21 15.90
N ILE A 549 8.17 2.08 15.56
CA ILE A 549 7.94 0.79 16.19
C ILE A 549 9.12 0.54 17.12
N GLN A 550 8.86 0.41 18.42
CA GLN A 550 9.86 0.51 19.46
C GLN A 550 11.01 -0.51 19.30
N TYR A 551 10.70 -1.75 18.96
CA TYR A 551 11.66 -2.82 18.67
C TYR A 551 11.28 -3.59 17.41
N LEU A 552 12.28 -4.11 16.70
CA LEU A 552 12.08 -4.85 15.45
C LEU A 552 11.19 -6.10 15.62
N ASP A 553 11.25 -6.76 16.78
CA ASP A 553 10.39 -7.91 17.09
C ASP A 553 8.89 -7.54 17.14
N TYR A 554 8.57 -6.29 17.48
CA TYR A 554 7.17 -5.81 17.56
C TYR A 554 6.60 -5.44 16.20
N LEU A 555 7.43 -5.40 15.15
CA LEU A 555 7.00 -5.18 13.78
C LEU A 555 5.90 -6.16 13.33
N LEU A 556 5.87 -7.36 13.92
CA LEU A 556 4.86 -8.37 13.60
C LEU A 556 3.42 -7.87 13.78
N TYR A 557 3.16 -6.99 14.76
CA TYR A 557 1.84 -6.40 14.97
C TYR A 557 1.46 -5.37 13.91
N GLY A 558 2.45 -4.71 13.28
CA GLY A 558 2.27 -3.77 12.17
C GLY A 558 2.56 -4.35 10.79
N LEU A 559 2.86 -5.65 10.68
CA LEU A 559 3.34 -6.24 9.42
C LEU A 559 2.27 -6.21 8.32
N GLN A 560 0.99 -6.47 8.66
CA GLN A 560 -0.08 -6.50 7.66
C GLN A 560 -0.25 -5.16 6.93
N PRO A 561 -0.41 -3.98 7.59
CA PRO A 561 -0.53 -2.72 6.87
C PRO A 561 0.76 -2.31 6.15
N LEU A 562 1.93 -2.75 6.61
CA LEU A 562 3.18 -2.53 5.88
C LEU A 562 3.24 -3.34 4.60
N SER A 563 2.87 -4.62 4.66
CA SER A 563 2.88 -5.54 3.52
C SER A 563 1.79 -5.23 2.51
N ASP A 564 0.54 -5.16 2.96
CA ASP A 564 -0.61 -5.10 2.05
C ASP A 564 -0.92 -3.68 1.59
N ASP A 565 -0.62 -2.67 2.40
CA ASP A 565 -0.93 -1.29 2.09
C ASP A 565 0.31 -0.50 1.65
N VAL A 566 1.26 -0.24 2.53
CA VAL A 566 2.43 0.62 2.24
C VAL A 566 3.22 0.10 1.04
N SER A 567 3.61 -1.18 1.08
CA SER A 567 4.43 -1.80 0.03
C SER A 567 3.76 -1.86 -1.32
N THR A 568 2.43 -1.87 -1.38
CA THR A 568 1.71 -2.06 -2.64
C THR A 568 1.04 -0.80 -3.19
N THR A 569 0.89 0.27 -2.39
CA THR A 569 0.13 1.47 -2.80
C THR A 569 0.61 2.06 -4.11
N HIS A 570 1.92 2.24 -4.27
CA HIS A 570 2.49 2.81 -5.49
C HIS A 570 2.26 1.89 -6.70
N TYR A 571 2.50 0.58 -6.54
CA TYR A 571 2.29 -0.42 -7.58
C TYR A 571 0.81 -0.53 -7.98
N ARG A 572 -0.11 -0.74 -7.02
CA ARG A 572 -1.52 -1.01 -7.32
C ARG A 572 -2.26 0.20 -7.88
N THR A 573 -1.73 1.42 -7.67
CA THR A 573 -2.28 2.65 -8.25
C THR A 573 -1.53 3.12 -9.51
N LYS A 574 -0.59 2.32 -10.03
CA LYS A 574 0.22 2.72 -11.19
C LYS A 574 0.93 4.07 -10.97
N GLY A 575 1.50 4.29 -9.78
CA GLY A 575 2.22 5.52 -9.43
C GLY A 575 1.35 6.73 -9.13
N GLN A 576 0.02 6.59 -9.11
CA GLN A 576 -0.88 7.74 -8.88
C GLN A 576 -0.99 8.18 -7.42
N GLN A 577 -0.70 7.27 -6.49
CA GLN A 577 -0.61 7.58 -5.06
C GLN A 577 0.78 7.24 -4.54
N SER A 578 1.30 8.13 -3.72
CA SER A 578 2.61 8.00 -3.09
C SER A 578 2.42 7.95 -1.57
N CYS A 579 3.13 7.03 -0.92
CA CYS A 579 3.01 6.80 0.52
C CYS A 579 4.39 6.89 1.20
N PRO A 580 5.03 8.08 1.26
CA PRO A 580 6.40 8.26 1.75
C PRO A 580 6.53 8.16 3.27
N VAL A 581 6.09 7.05 3.82
CA VAL A 581 6.22 6.70 5.25
C VAL A 581 7.67 6.34 5.55
N ILE A 582 8.19 6.82 6.66
CA ILE A 582 9.43 6.32 7.25
C ILE A 582 9.08 5.58 8.54
N ILE A 583 9.26 4.27 8.54
CA ILE A 583 9.17 3.45 9.75
C ILE A 583 10.55 3.41 10.39
N ARG A 584 10.67 3.98 11.57
CA ARG A 584 11.85 3.92 12.41
C ARG A 584 11.71 2.76 13.38
N THR A 585 12.71 1.89 13.46
CA THR A 585 12.75 0.82 14.45
C THR A 585 14.18 0.51 14.86
N ARG A 586 14.36 -0.28 15.89
CA ARG A 586 15.66 -0.70 16.40
C ARG A 586 15.78 -2.20 16.31
N GLY A 587 16.86 -2.66 15.75
CA GLY A 587 17.17 -4.07 15.61
C GLY A 587 18.62 -4.37 15.85
N HIS A 588 18.92 -5.64 15.86
CA HIS A 588 20.22 -6.21 16.05
C HIS A 588 20.82 -5.99 17.45
N ARG A 589 21.16 -7.09 18.10
CA ARG A 589 21.90 -7.18 19.34
C ARG A 589 21.31 -6.47 20.57
N LEU A 590 20.19 -6.97 21.02
CA LEU A 590 19.77 -6.91 22.41
C LEU A 590 19.67 -8.35 22.94
N GLU A 591 19.76 -8.55 24.24
CA GLU A 591 19.71 -9.87 24.85
C GLU A 591 18.26 -10.37 25.04
N GLY A 592 18.04 -11.67 24.84
CA GLY A 592 16.80 -12.37 25.12
C GLY A 592 15.84 -12.56 23.95
N ILE A 593 14.87 -13.45 24.15
CA ILE A 593 14.01 -14.01 23.10
C ILE A 593 13.12 -12.94 22.41
N TRP A 594 12.62 -11.98 23.16
CA TRP A 594 11.57 -11.06 22.69
C TRP A 594 12.07 -9.73 22.13
N HIS A 595 13.37 -9.43 22.26
CA HIS A 595 13.94 -8.14 21.86
C HIS A 595 15.21 -8.25 21.03
N SER A 596 15.58 -9.43 20.60
CA SER A 596 16.86 -9.70 19.95
C SER A 596 16.72 -10.35 18.59
N GLY A 597 15.50 -10.47 18.07
CA GLY A 597 15.26 -11.02 16.76
C GLY A 597 15.78 -10.11 15.65
N SER A 598 16.21 -10.73 14.56
CA SER A 598 16.58 -10.05 13.32
C SER A 598 15.83 -10.73 12.15
N PRO A 599 14.50 -10.61 12.07
CA PRO A 599 13.68 -11.35 11.10
C PRO A 599 13.77 -10.73 9.70
N MET A 600 15.00 -10.48 9.21
CA MET A 600 15.25 -9.74 7.98
C MET A 600 14.76 -10.49 6.75
N GLY A 601 14.84 -11.82 6.72
CA GLY A 601 14.30 -12.63 5.64
C GLY A 601 12.78 -12.46 5.48
N MET A 602 12.04 -12.39 6.59
CA MET A 602 10.61 -12.07 6.57
C MET A 602 10.37 -10.65 6.02
N ILE A 603 11.11 -9.65 6.51
CA ILE A 603 10.98 -8.25 6.12
C ILE A 603 11.25 -8.10 4.61
N ILE A 604 12.35 -8.64 4.12
CA ILE A 604 12.73 -8.59 2.70
C ILE A 604 11.63 -9.18 1.81
N ASN A 605 11.00 -10.28 2.21
CA ASN A 605 9.99 -10.96 1.40
C ASN A 605 8.61 -10.32 1.51
N ALA A 606 8.22 -9.83 2.68
CA ALA A 606 6.91 -9.22 2.91
C ALA A 606 6.80 -7.77 2.40
N LEU A 607 7.91 -7.01 2.41
CA LEU A 607 7.88 -5.55 2.19
C LEU A 607 8.46 -5.13 0.83
N ARG A 608 8.21 -5.91 -0.22
CA ARG A 608 8.57 -5.53 -1.60
C ARG A 608 7.76 -4.29 -2.02
N GLY A 609 8.44 -3.20 -2.31
CA GLY A 609 7.88 -1.87 -2.56
C GLY A 609 8.24 -0.84 -1.49
N MET A 610 8.92 -1.28 -0.40
CA MET A 610 9.55 -0.38 0.57
C MET A 610 11.07 -0.50 0.50
N TYR A 611 11.78 0.59 0.77
CA TYR A 611 13.22 0.53 1.00
C TYR A 611 13.54 0.05 2.41
N ILE A 612 14.54 -0.83 2.55
CA ILE A 612 14.99 -1.36 3.84
C ILE A 612 16.43 -0.89 4.08
N CYS A 613 16.55 0.12 4.94
CA CYS A 613 17.81 0.77 5.30
C CYS A 613 18.35 0.18 6.61
N VAL A 614 19.61 -0.19 6.61
CA VAL A 614 20.28 -0.89 7.74
C VAL A 614 21.58 -0.18 8.13
N PRO A 615 21.48 1.05 8.69
CA PRO A 615 22.64 1.85 9.02
C PRO A 615 23.53 1.16 10.06
N ARG A 616 24.86 1.25 9.90
CA ARG A 616 25.82 0.72 10.87
C ARG A 616 26.05 1.61 12.08
N ASN A 617 25.67 2.90 11.99
CA ASN A 617 25.79 3.90 13.04
C ASN A 617 24.78 5.04 12.86
N MET A 618 24.68 5.97 13.81
CA MET A 618 23.65 7.02 13.80
C MET A 618 23.98 8.18 12.86
N VAL A 619 25.23 8.43 12.54
CA VAL A 619 25.61 9.36 11.47
C VAL A 619 25.07 8.84 10.13
N GLN A 620 25.30 7.56 9.82
CA GLN A 620 24.79 6.96 8.58
C GLN A 620 23.24 6.98 8.55
N ALA A 621 22.58 6.71 9.69
CA ALA A 621 21.12 6.79 9.79
C ALA A 621 20.61 8.20 9.45
N ALA A 622 21.22 9.26 9.97
CA ALA A 622 20.87 10.65 9.65
C ALA A 622 20.99 10.93 8.14
N GLY A 623 22.03 10.45 7.48
CA GLY A 623 22.18 10.56 6.03
C GLY A 623 21.14 9.79 5.23
N MET A 624 20.70 8.63 5.71
CA MET A 624 19.61 7.86 5.12
C MET A 624 18.27 8.60 5.27
N TYR A 625 17.98 9.17 6.44
CA TYR A 625 16.78 10.01 6.61
C TYR A 625 16.78 11.20 5.65
N ASN A 626 17.93 11.87 5.45
CA ASN A 626 18.04 12.96 4.46
C ASN A 626 17.72 12.48 3.04
N THR A 627 18.20 11.32 2.65
CA THR A 627 17.93 10.72 1.33
C THR A 627 16.44 10.44 1.17
N LEU A 628 15.83 9.76 2.15
CA LEU A 628 14.44 9.37 2.13
C LEU A 628 13.49 10.59 2.12
N LEU A 629 13.80 11.63 2.88
CA LEU A 629 12.98 12.86 2.94
C LEU A 629 13.03 13.69 1.65
N LYS A 630 14.02 13.48 0.79
CA LYS A 630 14.11 14.08 -0.56
C LYS A 630 13.32 13.29 -1.61
N GLY A 631 13.00 12.01 -1.33
CA GLY A 631 12.20 11.14 -2.19
C GLY A 631 10.75 11.00 -1.72
N ASN A 632 9.93 10.28 -2.50
CA ASN A 632 8.53 9.97 -2.19
C ASN A 632 8.28 8.46 -1.99
N ASP A 633 9.32 7.70 -1.74
CA ASP A 633 9.24 6.26 -1.51
C ASP A 633 9.04 5.94 -0.02
N PRO A 634 8.30 4.89 0.32
CA PRO A 634 8.25 4.38 1.68
C PRO A 634 9.53 3.65 2.05
N ALA A 635 9.90 3.75 3.33
CA ALA A 635 11.10 3.08 3.82
C ALA A 635 10.98 2.64 5.28
N MET A 636 11.79 1.65 5.63
CA MET A 636 12.09 1.28 7.02
C MET A 636 13.56 1.55 7.30
N VAL A 637 13.85 2.22 8.41
CA VAL A 637 15.22 2.45 8.90
C VAL A 637 15.38 1.63 10.19
N ILE A 638 16.26 0.63 10.14
CA ILE A 638 16.53 -0.29 11.25
C ILE A 638 17.82 0.13 11.90
N GLU A 639 17.73 0.97 12.93
CA GLU A 639 18.87 1.50 13.67
C GLU A 639 19.52 0.41 14.54
N CYS A 640 20.85 0.49 14.71
CA CYS A 640 21.59 -0.43 15.57
C CYS A 640 21.26 -0.21 17.04
N LEU A 641 20.55 -1.12 17.68
CA LEU A 641 20.10 -0.97 19.07
C LEU A 641 21.26 -0.75 20.05
N ASN A 642 22.33 -1.51 19.92
CA ASN A 642 23.53 -1.34 20.77
C ASN A 642 24.50 -0.26 20.26
N GLY A 643 24.10 0.56 19.29
CA GLY A 643 24.87 1.67 18.72
C GLY A 643 24.71 3.00 19.45
N TYR A 644 23.57 3.26 20.08
CA TYR A 644 23.18 4.59 20.59
C TYR A 644 24.15 5.21 21.60
N ARG A 645 24.86 4.42 22.38
CA ARG A 645 25.83 4.88 23.38
C ARG A 645 27.29 4.86 22.90
N LEU A 646 27.54 4.43 21.67
CA LEU A 646 28.86 4.52 21.07
C LEU A 646 29.20 5.98 20.76
N LYS A 647 30.51 6.26 20.62
CA LYS A 647 30.96 7.63 20.37
C LYS A 647 31.06 7.90 18.87
N GLU A 648 30.38 8.94 18.44
CA GLU A 648 30.36 9.41 17.05
C GLU A 648 30.60 10.92 16.98
N LYS A 649 31.11 11.42 15.83
CA LYS A 649 31.30 12.83 15.59
C LYS A 649 30.18 13.36 14.72
N ILE A 650 29.62 14.53 15.08
CA ILE A 650 28.53 15.15 14.35
C ILE A 650 29.07 15.83 13.08
N PRO A 651 28.53 15.54 11.89
CA PRO A 651 28.86 16.27 10.67
C PRO A 651 28.42 17.73 10.72
N ALA A 652 29.24 18.64 10.17
CA ALA A 652 28.87 20.06 10.05
C ALA A 652 27.69 20.29 9.11
N ASN A 653 27.54 19.44 8.08
CA ASN A 653 26.44 19.45 7.10
C ASN A 653 25.33 18.46 7.44
N LEU A 654 24.89 18.40 8.70
CA LEU A 654 24.03 17.36 9.27
C LEU A 654 22.70 17.16 8.50
N LEU A 655 22.07 18.20 7.97
CA LEU A 655 20.83 18.12 7.18
C LEU A 655 21.05 18.03 5.66
N GLU A 656 22.30 18.09 5.21
CA GLU A 656 22.60 18.15 3.76
C GLU A 656 23.17 16.86 3.22
N PHE A 657 24.05 16.18 4.02
CA PHE A 657 24.67 14.95 3.56
C PHE A 657 23.67 13.82 3.37
N THR A 658 23.93 12.96 2.39
CA THR A 658 23.01 11.89 1.98
C THR A 658 23.77 10.57 1.83
N VAL A 659 23.10 9.47 2.17
CA VAL A 659 23.60 8.12 1.92
C VAL A 659 22.81 7.55 0.75
N PRO A 660 23.44 7.15 -0.37
CA PRO A 660 22.75 6.62 -1.53
C PRO A 660 22.19 5.23 -1.21
N LEU A 661 20.93 4.99 -1.65
CA LEU A 661 20.28 3.69 -1.45
C LEU A 661 20.73 2.68 -2.51
N GLY A 662 20.88 1.43 -2.13
CA GLY A 662 21.28 0.34 -3.03
C GLY A 662 22.75 0.38 -3.46
N ILE A 663 23.59 1.18 -2.80
CA ILE A 663 25.00 1.33 -3.13
C ILE A 663 25.84 0.93 -1.91
N PRO A 664 26.50 -0.25 -1.93
CA PRO A 664 27.37 -0.69 -0.85
C PRO A 664 28.61 0.22 -0.67
N GLU A 665 29.12 0.28 0.55
CA GLU A 665 30.36 0.98 0.92
C GLU A 665 31.43 -0.05 1.32
N ILE A 666 32.65 0.08 0.74
CA ILE A 666 33.80 -0.68 1.22
C ILE A 666 34.35 0.09 2.42
N ILE A 667 34.20 -0.48 3.61
CA ILE A 667 34.64 0.14 4.87
C ILE A 667 36.03 -0.32 5.31
N ARG A 668 36.55 -1.38 4.70
CA ARG A 668 37.93 -1.86 4.83
C ARG A 668 38.34 -2.48 3.51
N GLU A 669 39.45 -2.03 2.94
CA GLU A 669 40.09 -2.64 1.77
C GLU A 669 40.79 -3.95 2.14
N GLY A 670 40.72 -4.93 1.23
CA GLY A 670 41.41 -6.23 1.38
C GLY A 670 41.59 -6.93 0.06
N THR A 671 42.37 -8.02 0.05
CA THR A 671 42.79 -8.74 -1.17
C THR A 671 42.44 -10.24 -1.17
N ASP A 672 42.18 -10.85 -0.02
CA ASP A 672 42.13 -12.31 0.08
C ASP A 672 40.72 -12.85 0.19
N ILE A 673 39.81 -12.12 0.84
CA ILE A 673 38.40 -12.50 0.99
C ILE A 673 37.50 -11.28 1.14
N THR A 674 36.31 -11.31 0.52
CA THR A 674 35.27 -10.31 0.70
C THR A 674 34.29 -10.75 1.77
N ILE A 675 34.02 -9.90 2.76
CA ILE A 675 33.01 -10.11 3.82
C ILE A 675 31.92 -9.12 3.62
N VAL A 676 30.68 -9.59 3.41
CA VAL A 676 29.49 -8.77 3.15
C VAL A 676 28.54 -8.83 4.33
N SER A 677 28.14 -7.66 4.85
CA SER A 677 27.21 -7.59 5.97
C SER A 677 26.58 -6.19 6.08
N TYR A 678 25.88 -5.94 7.18
CA TYR A 678 25.21 -4.69 7.49
C TYR A 678 25.05 -4.45 9.00
N GLY A 679 24.67 -3.23 9.35
CA GLY A 679 24.27 -2.87 10.72
C GLY A 679 25.34 -3.14 11.77
N SER A 680 24.93 -3.58 12.94
CA SER A 680 25.82 -3.83 14.08
C SER A 680 26.79 -4.99 13.88
N THR A 681 26.49 -5.94 12.99
CA THR A 681 27.34 -7.08 12.67
C THR A 681 28.69 -6.64 12.10
N LEU A 682 28.73 -5.50 11.41
CA LEU A 682 29.97 -4.96 10.85
C LEU A 682 31.06 -4.68 11.90
N ARG A 683 30.69 -4.29 13.13
CA ARG A 683 31.68 -4.08 14.21
C ARG A 683 32.38 -5.37 14.60
N ILE A 684 31.63 -6.48 14.64
CA ILE A 684 32.16 -7.80 14.95
C ILE A 684 33.08 -8.29 13.82
N ILE A 685 32.68 -8.04 12.58
CA ILE A 685 33.45 -8.37 11.39
C ILE A 685 34.76 -7.56 11.36
N LEU A 686 34.75 -6.29 11.72
CA LEU A 686 35.95 -5.46 11.78
C LEU A 686 36.94 -5.96 12.85
N ASP A 687 36.46 -6.39 14.03
CA ASP A 687 37.29 -7.03 15.05
C ASP A 687 37.91 -8.33 14.51
N ALA A 688 37.10 -9.22 13.91
CA ALA A 688 37.60 -10.44 13.28
C ALA A 688 38.64 -10.15 12.17
N ALA A 689 38.37 -9.14 11.31
CA ALA A 689 39.27 -8.77 10.22
C ALA A 689 40.61 -8.19 10.73
N GLU A 690 40.60 -7.44 11.84
CA GLU A 690 41.83 -6.95 12.49
C GLU A 690 42.67 -8.11 13.04
N ARG A 691 42.04 -9.08 13.69
CA ARG A 691 42.68 -10.28 14.23
C ARG A 691 43.23 -11.18 13.10
N LEU A 692 42.48 -11.34 11.99
CA LEU A 692 42.88 -12.08 10.80
C LEU A 692 44.10 -11.42 10.08
N GLN A 693 44.20 -10.10 10.13
CA GLN A 693 45.38 -9.41 9.60
C GLN A 693 46.70 -9.83 10.30
N ASN A 694 46.64 -10.16 11.61
CA ASN A 694 47.78 -10.69 12.33
C ASN A 694 48.19 -12.10 11.87
N LEU A 695 47.27 -12.79 11.16
CA LEU A 695 47.51 -14.06 10.49
C LEU A 695 47.82 -13.89 8.99
N ALA A 696 48.14 -12.67 8.55
CA ALA A 696 48.38 -12.31 7.15
C ALA A 696 47.20 -12.56 6.21
N ILE A 697 45.97 -12.57 6.70
CA ILE A 697 44.74 -12.68 5.90
C ILE A 697 44.13 -11.26 5.75
N SER A 698 44.08 -10.76 4.51
CA SER A 698 43.60 -9.42 4.17
C SER A 698 42.11 -9.44 3.78
N CYS A 699 41.25 -9.04 4.73
CA CYS A 699 39.79 -9.03 4.53
C CYS A 699 39.32 -7.71 3.97
N GLU A 700 38.56 -7.76 2.85
CA GLU A 700 37.74 -6.65 2.37
C GLU A 700 36.38 -6.71 3.04
N VAL A 701 35.96 -5.62 3.68
CA VAL A 701 34.65 -5.56 4.38
C VAL A 701 33.74 -4.60 3.66
N VAL A 702 32.55 -5.11 3.25
CA VAL A 702 31.55 -4.40 2.51
C VAL A 702 30.28 -4.23 3.36
N ASP A 703 29.92 -2.97 3.61
CA ASP A 703 28.64 -2.56 4.19
C ASP A 703 27.61 -2.38 3.08
N ILE A 704 26.55 -3.18 3.08
CA ILE A 704 25.50 -3.09 2.04
C ILE A 704 24.62 -1.85 2.17
N GLN A 705 24.55 -1.23 3.35
CA GLN A 705 23.75 -0.05 3.68
C GLN A 705 22.24 -0.25 3.53
N THR A 706 21.78 -0.97 2.50
CA THR A 706 20.37 -1.27 2.24
C THR A 706 20.19 -2.71 1.79
N LEU A 707 19.14 -3.38 2.28
CA LEU A 707 18.70 -4.70 1.81
C LEU A 707 17.75 -4.61 0.62
N LEU A 708 16.89 -3.59 0.62
CA LEU A 708 16.03 -3.25 -0.50
C LEU A 708 16.21 -1.74 -0.80
N PRO A 709 16.72 -1.39 -1.98
CA PRO A 709 17.33 -2.24 -3.01
C PRO A 709 18.71 -2.73 -2.60
N PHE A 710 19.18 -3.82 -3.23
CA PHE A 710 20.48 -4.43 -2.95
C PHE A 710 21.44 -4.22 -4.11
N ASP A 711 22.60 -3.64 -3.85
CA ASP A 711 23.76 -3.51 -4.74
C ASP A 711 23.44 -3.30 -6.24
N ILE A 712 22.72 -2.22 -6.55
CA ILE A 712 22.23 -1.93 -7.91
C ILE A 712 23.33 -1.68 -8.95
N HIS A 713 24.58 -1.44 -8.49
CA HIS A 713 25.74 -1.20 -9.35
C HIS A 713 26.78 -2.34 -9.32
N HIS A 714 26.44 -3.48 -8.75
CA HIS A 714 27.28 -4.68 -8.66
C HIS A 714 28.68 -4.40 -8.08
N LYS A 715 28.75 -3.58 -7.01
CA LYS A 715 30.01 -3.28 -6.31
C LYS A 715 30.58 -4.51 -5.62
N ILE A 716 29.71 -5.36 -5.06
CA ILE A 716 30.11 -6.62 -4.41
C ILE A 716 30.76 -7.56 -5.43
N LEU A 717 30.23 -7.65 -6.64
CA LEU A 717 30.86 -8.42 -7.72
C LEU A 717 32.24 -7.88 -8.07
N LYS A 718 32.45 -6.54 -8.04
CA LYS A 718 33.77 -5.95 -8.29
C LYS A 718 34.77 -6.33 -7.20
N SER A 719 34.32 -6.31 -5.94
CA SER A 719 35.10 -6.79 -4.78
C SER A 719 35.45 -8.28 -4.93
N LEU A 720 34.52 -9.13 -5.23
CA LEU A 720 34.72 -10.57 -5.44
C LEU A 720 35.71 -10.87 -6.57
N LYS A 721 35.69 -10.12 -7.67
CA LYS A 721 36.68 -10.27 -8.76
C LYS A 721 38.13 -10.04 -8.30
N LYS A 722 38.31 -9.26 -7.25
CA LYS A 722 39.65 -9.00 -6.64
C LYS A 722 40.06 -10.11 -5.68
N THR A 723 39.13 -10.61 -4.88
CA THR A 723 39.40 -11.51 -3.75
C THR A 723 39.17 -13.00 -4.05
N SER A 724 38.36 -13.33 -5.07
CA SER A 724 37.94 -14.68 -5.47
C SER A 724 37.23 -15.50 -4.38
N ARG A 725 37.00 -14.94 -3.19
CA ARG A 725 36.35 -15.58 -2.03
C ARG A 725 35.35 -14.62 -1.42
N ILE A 726 34.22 -15.16 -0.95
CA ILE A 726 33.17 -14.33 -0.35
C ILE A 726 32.45 -15.05 0.79
N VAL A 727 32.16 -14.33 1.84
CA VAL A 727 31.32 -14.76 2.96
C VAL A 727 30.28 -13.70 3.27
N PHE A 728 29.05 -14.15 3.54
CA PHE A 728 27.92 -13.28 3.96
C PHE A 728 27.66 -13.53 5.44
N VAL A 729 27.67 -12.47 6.23
CA VAL A 729 27.45 -12.55 7.68
C VAL A 729 26.17 -11.83 8.05
N ASP A 730 25.32 -12.49 8.85
CA ASP A 730 23.99 -12.00 9.18
C ASP A 730 23.55 -12.46 10.56
N GLU A 731 22.76 -11.66 11.26
CA GLU A 731 22.18 -12.02 12.56
C GLU A 731 20.80 -12.71 12.44
N ASP A 732 20.25 -12.85 11.23
CA ASP A 732 19.06 -13.64 10.98
C ASP A 732 19.35 -15.15 11.07
N VAL A 733 18.32 -15.94 11.13
CA VAL A 733 18.41 -17.40 11.11
C VAL A 733 18.87 -17.92 9.74
N PRO A 734 19.39 -19.16 9.62
CA PRO A 734 19.73 -19.72 8.32
C PRO A 734 18.55 -19.64 7.34
N GLY A 735 18.82 -19.17 6.11
CA GLY A 735 17.79 -18.91 5.11
C GLY A 735 17.24 -17.48 5.11
N GLY A 736 17.67 -16.63 6.03
CA GLY A 736 17.29 -15.23 6.11
C GLY A 736 18.05 -14.31 5.15
N ALA A 737 18.48 -13.12 5.64
CA ALA A 737 19.11 -12.11 4.77
C ALA A 737 20.43 -12.57 4.15
N ALA A 738 21.22 -13.42 4.81
CA ALA A 738 22.44 -13.98 4.22
C ALA A 738 22.15 -14.81 2.96
N ALA A 739 21.08 -15.62 2.98
CA ALA A 739 20.66 -16.38 1.80
C ALA A 739 20.17 -15.46 0.66
N TYR A 740 19.46 -14.39 0.98
CA TYR A 740 19.05 -13.38 0.01
C TYR A 740 20.27 -12.68 -0.64
N MET A 741 21.24 -12.23 0.16
CA MET A 741 22.46 -11.59 -0.33
C MET A 741 23.27 -12.55 -1.22
N LEU A 742 23.40 -13.81 -0.82
CA LEU A 742 24.09 -14.84 -1.58
C LEU A 742 23.40 -15.05 -2.94
N ASN A 743 22.09 -15.22 -2.97
CA ASN A 743 21.32 -15.37 -4.21
C ASN A 743 21.52 -14.17 -5.14
N LYS A 744 21.43 -12.95 -4.62
CA LYS A 744 21.65 -11.71 -5.38
C LYS A 744 23.04 -11.66 -6.03
N VAL A 745 24.06 -12.00 -5.30
CA VAL A 745 25.45 -11.92 -5.80
C VAL A 745 25.77 -13.10 -6.71
N ILE A 746 25.52 -14.33 -6.27
CA ILE A 746 25.97 -15.52 -6.98
C ILE A 746 25.14 -15.78 -8.24
N GLU A 747 23.82 -15.66 -8.14
CA GLU A 747 22.92 -15.97 -9.25
C GLU A 747 22.62 -14.73 -10.11
N GLU A 748 22.04 -13.67 -9.53
CA GLU A 748 21.58 -12.52 -10.32
C GLU A 748 22.77 -11.70 -10.91
N GLN A 749 23.84 -11.48 -10.14
CA GLN A 749 25.06 -10.81 -10.64
C GLN A 749 26.01 -11.77 -11.35
N LYS A 750 25.67 -13.07 -11.45
CA LYS A 750 26.47 -14.12 -12.13
C LYS A 750 27.89 -14.26 -11.59
N ALA A 751 28.04 -14.12 -10.27
CA ALA A 751 29.34 -14.05 -9.62
C ALA A 751 30.03 -15.42 -9.48
N PHE A 752 29.34 -16.54 -9.66
CA PHE A 752 29.85 -17.91 -9.51
C PHE A 752 31.16 -18.17 -10.26
N GLN A 753 31.31 -17.63 -11.47
CA GLN A 753 32.49 -17.79 -12.32
C GLN A 753 33.80 -17.16 -11.75
N TRP A 754 33.71 -16.39 -10.68
CA TRP A 754 34.82 -15.69 -10.06
C TRP A 754 35.22 -16.27 -8.72
N LEU A 755 34.66 -17.41 -8.34
CA LEU A 755 34.91 -18.08 -7.07
C LEU A 755 36.04 -19.14 -7.20
N ASP A 756 37.02 -19.07 -6.32
CA ASP A 756 38.02 -20.12 -6.14
C ASP A 756 37.53 -21.24 -5.23
N ILE A 757 36.61 -20.93 -4.31
CA ILE A 757 36.02 -21.84 -3.33
C ILE A 757 34.53 -21.55 -3.15
N SER A 758 33.77 -22.49 -2.62
CA SER A 758 32.34 -22.32 -2.31
C SER A 758 32.10 -21.13 -1.39
N PRO A 759 31.15 -20.24 -1.72
CA PRO A 759 30.79 -19.13 -0.84
C PRO A 759 30.18 -19.68 0.47
N ARG A 760 30.33 -18.94 1.55
CA ARG A 760 29.80 -19.32 2.87
C ARG A 760 28.84 -18.28 3.40
N THR A 761 27.90 -18.72 4.23
CA THR A 761 27.07 -17.87 5.07
C THR A 761 27.35 -18.14 6.54
N ILE A 762 27.44 -17.08 7.35
CA ILE A 762 27.55 -17.15 8.81
C ILE A 762 26.30 -16.46 9.35
N THR A 763 25.48 -17.22 10.07
CA THR A 763 24.15 -16.77 10.54
C THR A 763 24.00 -17.02 12.03
N SER A 764 22.94 -16.50 12.63
CA SER A 764 22.47 -16.98 13.93
C SER A 764 22.11 -18.47 13.88
N GLN A 765 21.96 -19.07 15.05
CA GLN A 765 21.39 -20.41 15.17
C GLN A 765 19.92 -20.40 14.73
N ALA A 766 19.38 -21.57 14.37
CA ALA A 766 18.00 -21.71 13.88
C ALA A 766 16.92 -21.55 14.99
N HIS A 767 17.18 -20.70 15.97
CA HIS A 767 16.28 -20.38 17.07
C HIS A 767 16.50 -18.93 17.51
N ARG A 768 15.55 -18.35 18.23
CA ARG A 768 15.72 -17.04 18.84
C ARG A 768 16.83 -17.07 19.88
N PRO A 769 17.65 -16.00 19.99
CA PRO A 769 18.79 -15.98 20.92
C PRO A 769 18.38 -16.27 22.37
N SER A 770 19.18 -17.05 23.06
CA SER A 770 19.03 -17.31 24.50
C SER A 770 19.33 -16.03 25.29
N TYR A 771 18.76 -15.94 26.50
CA TYR A 771 18.95 -14.75 27.36
C TYR A 771 20.37 -14.71 27.95
N GLY A 772 20.86 -13.47 28.12
CA GLY A 772 22.15 -13.18 28.73
C GLY A 772 23.32 -13.21 27.73
N SER A 773 24.50 -12.73 28.17
CA SER A 773 25.68 -12.53 27.32
C SER A 773 26.18 -13.81 26.68
N ASP A 774 26.19 -14.91 27.42
CA ASP A 774 26.58 -16.22 26.87
C ASP A 774 25.52 -16.73 25.88
N GLY A 775 24.23 -16.53 26.20
CA GLY A 775 23.15 -16.87 25.31
C GLY A 775 23.23 -16.13 23.98
N ASP A 776 23.50 -14.85 24.02
CA ASP A 776 23.70 -14.02 22.81
C ASP A 776 24.96 -14.47 22.04
N TYR A 777 26.07 -14.68 22.73
CA TYR A 777 27.35 -15.10 22.12
C TYR A 777 27.24 -16.42 21.36
N PHE A 778 26.60 -17.44 21.95
CA PHE A 778 26.44 -18.75 21.31
C PHE A 778 25.29 -18.84 20.31
N SER A 779 24.37 -17.89 20.34
CA SER A 779 23.21 -17.86 19.42
C SER A 779 23.47 -17.03 18.16
N LYS A 780 24.34 -16.02 18.22
CA LYS A 780 24.59 -15.07 17.11
C LYS A 780 26.03 -15.17 16.61
N PRO A 781 26.33 -14.71 15.38
CA PRO A 781 27.70 -14.62 14.90
C PRO A 781 28.60 -13.83 15.83
N ASN A 782 29.77 -14.36 16.12
CA ASN A 782 30.84 -13.72 16.91
C ASN A 782 32.15 -13.69 16.13
N ALA A 783 33.14 -12.93 16.63
CA ALA A 783 34.42 -12.74 15.94
C ALA A 783 35.19 -14.07 15.79
N GLU A 784 35.16 -14.93 16.80
CA GLU A 784 35.84 -16.21 16.81
C GLU A 784 35.27 -17.14 15.73
N GLN A 785 33.95 -17.27 15.62
CA GLN A 785 33.28 -18.06 14.57
C GLN A 785 33.63 -17.53 13.16
N ILE A 786 33.61 -16.21 12.99
CA ILE A 786 33.97 -15.56 11.71
C ILE A 786 35.39 -15.88 11.33
N MET A 787 36.33 -15.80 12.27
CA MET A 787 37.73 -16.16 12.06
C MET A 787 37.89 -17.62 11.68
N GLU A 788 37.24 -18.54 12.40
CA GLU A 788 37.31 -19.98 12.14
C GLU A 788 36.85 -20.31 10.72
N VAL A 789 35.67 -19.79 10.31
CA VAL A 789 35.15 -20.02 8.96
C VAL A 789 36.07 -19.44 7.89
N ILE A 790 36.65 -18.23 8.10
CA ILE A 790 37.52 -17.63 7.11
C ILE A 790 38.85 -18.40 7.00
N ARG A 791 39.42 -18.83 8.10
CA ARG A 791 40.64 -19.68 8.07
C ARG A 791 40.40 -20.99 7.32
N ASP A 792 39.28 -21.67 7.58
CA ASP A 792 38.89 -22.85 6.82
C ASP A 792 38.77 -22.56 5.31
N MET A 793 38.21 -21.41 4.93
CA MET A 793 38.14 -20.99 3.54
C MET A 793 39.50 -20.64 2.92
N MET A 794 40.48 -20.28 3.73
CA MET A 794 41.84 -19.99 3.29
C MET A 794 42.73 -21.25 3.23
N GLY A 795 42.23 -22.39 3.74
CA GLY A 795 42.95 -23.67 3.76
C GLY A 795 43.94 -23.79 4.91
N GLU A 796 43.73 -23.08 6.03
CA GLU A 796 44.56 -23.06 7.24
C GLU A 796 43.98 -23.95 8.34
#